data_d439fef9a32e2cd2efa069f95c73a9f8
#
_entry.id   d439fef9a32e2cd2efa069f95c73a9f8
#
_cell.length_a   1.000
_cell.length_b   1.000
_cell.length_c   1.000
_cell.angle_alpha   90.00
_cell.angle_beta   90.00
_cell.angle_gamma   90.00
#
_symmetry.space_group_name_H-M   'P 1'
#
loop_
_entity.id
_entity.type
_entity.pdbx_description
1 polymer ?
#
loop_
_entity_poly.entity_id
_entity_poly.type
_entity_poly.pdbx_seq_one_letter_code
_entity_poly.pdbx_strand_id
1 'polypeptide(L)'
;MIPDSVTSIKDKSFRGCKSLKQVSIPKSVTSIGEYAFKDCTALQSISLPENLTTIGNWTFSGCSVLNNLVIPSRVKSIGCYAFSGCTSLSNLEIKSGILENTGYYGDGYLFNDCIKLKTVSLTGDLKSIPGDMFEGAEYLETLKIPSTVTTISKSAFSGCTSLQQITIPEAVTSIEENAFRNCSSLTSLVIPSKVESIGYYAFGHCDNLCDVEIKSDNLKNIGIYGSTSIFGDCISLEKVRMTGKLESIPSSMFRDSQYIQSVELPSTIKEISSSAFENCSSLNQITIPENVTAIGRDAFNGCKSLEEITIPVNVETLGNGAFANCTLLEKVTVQNPDMNFHLNSYESDYNHFGNDDFVNIIGYGDSTAKTFADENGISFTESENAEVKFDGASVTLADTIGLNFYVKMTAADVKNSKAYMKFQLADGTVKKVSITDTKQYSEDKNTRVFTCTMPAAEMSDIIKAQLIIPEADGTEKASDTITYSVKKYCQHILNNSDSYDANTIAVIKKILNYGSYSQQYFSYNMANLANDMLEDTEKTLTKQADLMKASSTFHANNVNGIKYFGKSLILRSKTDMRIYFELTDSTKKISDYTFKCDGKVLKPVQNGSKYYVDIADITPAEYGKVFTVTVSGKNFVSSSVYDYCRSAVSSSTTDGKLKNLSVSMYELGTTVQ
;
A
#
# COMPACT_ATOMS: atom_id res chain seq x y z
N MET A 1 -24.74 -45.29 -36.63
CA MET A 1 -23.53 -44.49 -36.94
C MET A 1 -24.01 -43.23 -37.66
N ILE A 2 -23.57 -42.05 -37.26
CA ILE A 2 -23.90 -40.79 -37.95
C ILE A 2 -22.94 -40.67 -39.15
N PRO A 3 -23.47 -40.40 -40.38
CA PRO A 3 -22.63 -40.29 -41.57
C PRO A 3 -21.63 -39.13 -41.53
N ASP A 4 -20.48 -39.30 -42.20
CA ASP A 4 -19.43 -38.27 -42.23
C ASP A 4 -19.82 -36.98 -42.97
N SER A 5 -20.93 -36.98 -43.72
CA SER A 5 -21.50 -35.80 -44.36
C SER A 5 -22.25 -34.86 -43.39
N VAL A 6 -22.54 -35.33 -42.18
CA VAL A 6 -23.28 -34.55 -41.20
C VAL A 6 -22.34 -33.51 -40.55
N THR A 7 -22.67 -32.24 -40.66
CA THR A 7 -21.90 -31.13 -40.09
C THR A 7 -22.49 -30.55 -38.78
N SER A 8 -23.74 -30.90 -38.47
CA SER A 8 -24.40 -30.47 -37.22
C SER A 8 -25.43 -31.50 -36.78
N ILE A 9 -25.54 -31.69 -35.45
CA ILE A 9 -26.65 -32.44 -34.85
C ILE A 9 -27.66 -31.37 -34.41
N LYS A 10 -28.89 -31.49 -34.99
CA LYS A 10 -29.94 -30.49 -34.73
C LYS A 10 -30.60 -30.68 -33.38
N ASP A 11 -31.39 -29.69 -32.95
CA ASP A 11 -32.15 -29.71 -31.70
C ASP A 11 -33.01 -30.98 -31.58
N LYS A 12 -33.00 -31.58 -30.40
CA LYS A 12 -33.82 -32.72 -30.01
C LYS A 12 -33.61 -33.99 -30.85
N SER A 13 -32.57 -34.07 -31.73
CA SER A 13 -32.36 -35.16 -32.68
C SER A 13 -32.40 -36.58 -32.07
N PHE A 14 -31.88 -36.74 -30.84
CA PHE A 14 -31.87 -38.01 -30.11
C PHE A 14 -32.54 -37.88 -28.73
N ARG A 15 -33.37 -36.85 -28.52
CA ARG A 15 -34.03 -36.63 -27.24
C ARG A 15 -34.84 -37.84 -26.81
N GLY A 16 -34.64 -38.30 -25.57
CA GLY A 16 -35.39 -39.42 -24.98
C GLY A 16 -35.02 -40.78 -25.57
N CYS A 17 -33.92 -40.94 -26.28
CA CYS A 17 -33.42 -42.21 -26.77
C CYS A 17 -32.89 -43.08 -25.63
N LYS A 18 -33.80 -43.59 -24.78
CA LYS A 18 -33.49 -44.30 -23.51
C LYS A 18 -32.70 -45.60 -23.69
N SER A 19 -32.64 -46.18 -24.92
CA SER A 19 -31.87 -47.40 -25.23
C SER A 19 -30.53 -47.12 -25.90
N LEU A 20 -30.18 -45.83 -26.16
CA LEU A 20 -28.95 -45.45 -26.85
C LEU A 20 -27.79 -45.56 -25.84
N LYS A 21 -26.94 -46.59 -26.02
CA LYS A 21 -25.81 -46.85 -25.13
C LYS A 21 -24.53 -46.13 -25.54
N GLN A 22 -24.31 -45.96 -26.82
CA GLN A 22 -23.12 -45.32 -27.40
C GLN A 22 -23.50 -44.62 -28.73
N VAL A 23 -22.83 -43.51 -29.03
CA VAL A 23 -22.93 -42.82 -30.30
C VAL A 23 -21.55 -42.32 -30.73
N SER A 24 -21.22 -42.57 -32.00
CA SER A 24 -20.01 -41.98 -32.60
C SER A 24 -20.42 -40.76 -33.41
N ILE A 25 -19.87 -39.62 -33.06
CA ILE A 25 -20.11 -38.37 -33.77
C ILE A 25 -18.92 -38.15 -34.73
N PRO A 26 -19.18 -37.94 -36.02
CA PRO A 26 -18.11 -37.78 -37.02
C PRO A 26 -17.36 -36.45 -36.83
N LYS A 27 -16.11 -36.41 -37.32
CA LYS A 27 -15.23 -35.22 -37.22
C LYS A 27 -15.76 -33.98 -37.94
N SER A 28 -16.71 -34.18 -38.88
CA SER A 28 -17.38 -33.11 -39.63
C SER A 28 -18.35 -32.29 -38.80
N VAL A 29 -18.80 -32.81 -37.65
CA VAL A 29 -19.76 -32.11 -36.78
C VAL A 29 -19.05 -30.99 -36.00
N THR A 30 -19.58 -29.79 -36.18
CA THR A 30 -19.08 -28.57 -35.50
C THR A 30 -20.03 -28.03 -34.41
N SER A 31 -21.30 -28.48 -34.42
CA SER A 31 -22.28 -28.04 -33.43
C SER A 31 -23.27 -29.16 -33.04
N ILE A 32 -23.67 -29.16 -31.76
CA ILE A 32 -24.71 -30.04 -31.23
C ILE A 32 -25.80 -29.13 -30.64
N GLY A 33 -27.02 -29.26 -31.15
CA GLY A 33 -28.15 -28.40 -30.82
C GLY A 33 -28.76 -28.64 -29.43
N GLU A 34 -29.76 -27.85 -29.12
CA GLU A 34 -30.46 -27.93 -27.84
C GLU A 34 -31.21 -29.23 -27.64
N TYR A 35 -31.17 -29.78 -26.41
CA TYR A 35 -31.82 -31.04 -26.06
C TYR A 35 -31.43 -32.23 -26.93
N ALA A 36 -30.36 -32.18 -27.73
CA ALA A 36 -30.04 -33.16 -28.75
C ALA A 36 -29.96 -34.60 -28.19
N PHE A 37 -29.41 -34.82 -27.01
CA PHE A 37 -29.31 -36.11 -26.31
C PHE A 37 -29.99 -36.08 -24.94
N LYS A 38 -30.90 -35.11 -24.69
CA LYS A 38 -31.59 -35.02 -23.39
C LYS A 38 -32.34 -36.33 -23.09
N ASP A 39 -32.27 -36.79 -21.84
CA ASP A 39 -32.91 -38.00 -21.33
C ASP A 39 -32.47 -39.30 -22.07
N CYS A 40 -31.25 -39.34 -22.62
CA CYS A 40 -30.64 -40.57 -23.10
C CYS A 40 -30.05 -41.36 -21.92
N THR A 41 -30.95 -41.94 -21.12
CA THR A 41 -30.62 -42.54 -19.81
C THR A 41 -29.71 -43.77 -19.85
N ALA A 42 -29.55 -44.40 -21.03
CA ALA A 42 -28.63 -45.53 -21.23
C ALA A 42 -27.27 -45.12 -21.86
N LEU A 43 -27.04 -43.81 -22.15
CA LEU A 43 -25.83 -43.35 -22.81
C LEU A 43 -24.64 -43.40 -21.84
N GLN A 44 -23.77 -44.40 -22.01
CA GLN A 44 -22.64 -44.66 -21.12
C GLN A 44 -21.41 -43.82 -21.44
N SER A 45 -21.18 -43.60 -22.75
CA SER A 45 -20.04 -42.83 -23.25
C SER A 45 -20.37 -42.13 -24.56
N ILE A 46 -19.74 -40.97 -24.75
CA ILE A 46 -19.79 -40.22 -25.99
C ILE A 46 -18.40 -39.61 -26.26
N SER A 47 -17.96 -39.72 -27.54
CA SER A 47 -16.76 -39.05 -28.00
C SER A 47 -17.16 -37.80 -28.78
N LEU A 48 -16.83 -36.65 -28.26
CA LEU A 48 -17.07 -35.38 -28.94
C LEU A 48 -15.92 -35.09 -29.92
N PRO A 49 -16.23 -34.68 -31.18
CA PRO A 49 -15.21 -34.45 -32.18
C PRO A 49 -14.37 -33.20 -31.91
N GLU A 50 -13.08 -33.23 -32.28
CA GLU A 50 -12.15 -32.12 -32.04
C GLU A 50 -12.53 -30.81 -32.77
N ASN A 51 -13.38 -30.87 -33.80
CA ASN A 51 -13.89 -29.72 -34.53
C ASN A 51 -15.15 -29.09 -33.88
N LEU A 52 -15.64 -29.67 -32.80
CA LEU A 52 -16.83 -29.16 -32.10
C LEU A 52 -16.57 -27.77 -31.52
N THR A 53 -17.44 -26.82 -31.82
CA THR A 53 -17.36 -25.46 -31.35
C THR A 53 -18.48 -25.09 -30.38
N THR A 54 -19.64 -25.76 -30.47
CA THR A 54 -20.83 -25.39 -29.70
C THR A 54 -21.57 -26.63 -29.19
N ILE A 55 -21.94 -26.59 -27.92
CA ILE A 55 -22.86 -27.54 -27.26
C ILE A 55 -24.07 -26.74 -26.79
N GLY A 56 -25.28 -27.08 -27.26
CA GLY A 56 -26.51 -26.34 -26.96
C GLY A 56 -27.03 -26.53 -25.51
N ASN A 57 -28.11 -25.82 -25.18
CA ASN A 57 -28.76 -25.93 -23.88
C ASN A 57 -29.34 -27.34 -23.67
N TRP A 58 -29.24 -27.87 -22.44
CA TRP A 58 -29.81 -29.16 -22.06
C TRP A 58 -29.35 -30.34 -22.92
N THR A 59 -28.27 -30.23 -23.67
CA THR A 59 -27.85 -31.20 -24.69
C THR A 59 -27.74 -32.62 -24.14
N PHE A 60 -27.09 -32.84 -23.01
CA PHE A 60 -26.91 -34.15 -22.36
C PHE A 60 -27.64 -34.23 -21.00
N SER A 61 -28.56 -33.30 -20.73
CA SER A 61 -29.29 -33.31 -19.45
C SER A 61 -30.02 -34.65 -19.27
N GLY A 62 -29.92 -35.24 -18.08
CA GLY A 62 -30.52 -36.51 -17.73
C GLY A 62 -29.84 -37.74 -18.35
N CYS A 63 -28.61 -37.63 -18.91
CA CYS A 63 -27.79 -38.80 -19.31
C CYS A 63 -27.19 -39.45 -18.06
N SER A 64 -28.03 -40.09 -17.26
CA SER A 64 -27.74 -40.52 -15.88
C SER A 64 -26.61 -41.55 -15.73
N VAL A 65 -26.28 -42.31 -16.77
CA VAL A 65 -25.18 -43.31 -16.75
C VAL A 65 -23.91 -42.85 -17.49
N LEU A 66 -23.90 -41.63 -18.02
CA LEU A 66 -22.71 -41.03 -18.62
C LEU A 66 -21.65 -40.80 -17.53
N ASN A 67 -20.49 -41.48 -17.65
CA ASN A 67 -19.49 -41.50 -16.58
C ASN A 67 -18.20 -40.73 -16.90
N ASN A 68 -17.88 -40.59 -18.20
CA ASN A 68 -16.67 -39.88 -18.66
C ASN A 68 -17.03 -38.91 -19.77
N LEU A 69 -16.45 -37.73 -19.73
CA LEU A 69 -16.63 -36.72 -20.77
C LEU A 69 -15.33 -35.93 -20.97
N VAL A 70 -14.99 -35.69 -22.24
CA VAL A 70 -13.92 -34.80 -22.64
C VAL A 70 -14.50 -33.69 -23.49
N ILE A 71 -14.37 -32.46 -23.07
CA ILE A 71 -14.73 -31.26 -23.86
C ILE A 71 -13.53 -30.88 -24.73
N PRO A 72 -13.66 -30.94 -26.07
CA PRO A 72 -12.56 -30.68 -26.99
C PRO A 72 -12.03 -29.24 -26.97
N SER A 73 -10.82 -29.06 -27.47
CA SER A 73 -10.08 -27.80 -27.39
C SER A 73 -10.71 -26.61 -28.15
N ARG A 74 -11.57 -26.88 -29.14
CA ARG A 74 -12.22 -25.85 -29.97
C ARG A 74 -13.61 -25.43 -29.48
N VAL A 75 -14.13 -26.01 -28.42
CA VAL A 75 -15.44 -25.64 -27.87
C VAL A 75 -15.35 -24.22 -27.31
N LYS A 76 -16.19 -23.33 -27.85
CA LYS A 76 -16.28 -21.92 -27.43
C LYS A 76 -17.46 -21.68 -26.50
N SER A 77 -18.55 -22.44 -26.65
CA SER A 77 -19.74 -22.26 -25.83
C SER A 77 -20.38 -23.58 -25.46
N ILE A 78 -20.91 -23.62 -24.24
CA ILE A 78 -21.70 -24.70 -23.68
C ILE A 78 -22.98 -24.08 -23.12
N GLY A 79 -24.12 -24.56 -23.52
CA GLY A 79 -25.42 -24.01 -23.11
C GLY A 79 -25.81 -24.39 -21.68
N CYS A 80 -26.77 -23.66 -21.12
CA CYS A 80 -27.30 -23.89 -19.78
C CYS A 80 -27.76 -25.34 -19.58
N TYR A 81 -27.54 -25.89 -18.38
CA TYR A 81 -27.96 -27.25 -18.01
C TYR A 81 -27.46 -28.35 -18.93
N ALA A 82 -26.41 -28.11 -19.72
CA ALA A 82 -25.96 -29.05 -20.75
C ALA A 82 -25.68 -30.45 -20.23
N PHE A 83 -25.24 -30.60 -18.99
CA PHE A 83 -24.92 -31.88 -18.34
C PHE A 83 -25.69 -32.11 -17.04
N SER A 84 -26.72 -31.27 -16.77
CA SER A 84 -27.55 -31.41 -15.55
C SER A 84 -28.16 -32.80 -15.45
N GLY A 85 -28.13 -33.42 -14.26
CA GLY A 85 -28.63 -34.76 -14.02
C GLY A 85 -27.77 -35.90 -14.61
N CYS A 86 -26.53 -35.64 -15.00
CA CYS A 86 -25.55 -36.67 -15.33
C CYS A 86 -25.00 -37.32 -14.06
N THR A 87 -25.87 -38.02 -13.32
CA THR A 87 -25.61 -38.52 -11.95
C THR A 87 -24.43 -39.50 -11.84
N SER A 88 -23.98 -40.11 -12.94
CA SER A 88 -22.80 -40.98 -12.94
C SER A 88 -21.52 -40.31 -13.43
N LEU A 89 -21.58 -39.03 -13.86
CA LEU A 89 -20.41 -38.31 -14.36
C LEU A 89 -19.39 -38.13 -13.25
N SER A 90 -18.25 -38.78 -13.37
CA SER A 90 -17.17 -38.77 -12.38
C SER A 90 -15.86 -38.23 -12.93
N ASN A 91 -15.65 -38.32 -14.24
CA ASN A 91 -14.44 -37.85 -14.90
C ASN A 91 -14.81 -36.83 -15.98
N LEU A 92 -14.44 -35.62 -15.78
CA LEU A 92 -14.60 -34.50 -16.71
C LEU A 92 -13.26 -33.86 -16.99
N GLU A 93 -12.89 -33.84 -18.28
CA GLU A 93 -11.72 -33.10 -18.76
C GLU A 93 -12.18 -31.99 -19.71
N ILE A 94 -11.72 -30.75 -19.47
CA ILE A 94 -12.00 -29.61 -20.34
C ILE A 94 -10.68 -29.14 -20.95
N LYS A 95 -10.51 -29.42 -22.26
CA LYS A 95 -9.34 -29.06 -23.05
C LYS A 95 -9.45 -27.68 -23.71
N SER A 96 -10.65 -27.09 -23.69
CA SER A 96 -10.83 -25.75 -24.27
C SER A 96 -10.08 -24.68 -23.49
N GLY A 97 -9.24 -23.93 -24.22
CA GLY A 97 -8.63 -22.68 -23.73
C GLY A 97 -9.36 -21.42 -24.19
N ILE A 98 -10.45 -21.58 -24.93
CA ILE A 98 -11.23 -20.52 -25.58
C ILE A 98 -12.71 -20.55 -25.19
N LEU A 99 -13.06 -21.22 -24.11
CA LEU A 99 -14.42 -21.30 -23.61
C LEU A 99 -14.83 -19.90 -23.06
N GLU A 100 -15.83 -19.29 -23.72
CA GLU A 100 -16.25 -17.91 -23.43
C GLU A 100 -17.63 -17.83 -22.75
N ASN A 101 -18.55 -18.75 -23.11
CA ASN A 101 -19.93 -18.71 -22.63
C ASN A 101 -20.37 -20.08 -22.10
N THR A 102 -20.98 -20.02 -20.90
CA THR A 102 -21.55 -21.19 -20.23
C THR A 102 -23.02 -21.01 -19.83
N GLY A 103 -23.72 -20.10 -20.55
CA GLY A 103 -25.18 -19.87 -20.36
C GLY A 103 -25.63 -18.57 -21.03
N TYR A 104 -26.88 -18.48 -21.47
CA TYR A 104 -27.40 -17.32 -22.18
C TYR A 104 -28.23 -16.35 -21.30
N TYR A 105 -28.68 -16.79 -20.11
CA TYR A 105 -29.59 -16.00 -19.24
C TYR A 105 -29.16 -15.90 -17.77
N GLY A 106 -27.92 -16.20 -17.42
CA GLY A 106 -27.47 -16.08 -16.02
C GLY A 106 -27.81 -17.28 -15.11
N ASP A 107 -28.35 -18.37 -15.69
CA ASP A 107 -28.64 -19.64 -14.99
C ASP A 107 -27.81 -20.74 -15.61
N GLY A 108 -26.49 -20.74 -15.35
CA GLY A 108 -25.56 -21.66 -15.99
C GLY A 108 -25.81 -23.14 -15.66
N TYR A 109 -25.84 -23.48 -14.39
CA TYR A 109 -26.12 -24.82 -13.81
C TYR A 109 -25.70 -25.99 -14.67
N LEU A 110 -24.50 -25.91 -15.30
CA LEU A 110 -24.03 -26.92 -16.26
C LEU A 110 -24.01 -28.33 -15.68
N PHE A 111 -23.60 -28.45 -14.40
CA PHE A 111 -23.34 -29.70 -13.71
C PHE A 111 -24.29 -29.91 -12.50
N ASN A 112 -25.44 -29.27 -12.51
CA ASN A 112 -26.45 -29.48 -11.47
C ASN A 112 -26.81 -30.97 -11.36
N ASP A 113 -26.96 -31.49 -10.14
CA ASP A 113 -27.24 -32.91 -9.86
C ASP A 113 -26.18 -33.90 -10.40
N CYS A 114 -24.96 -33.46 -10.72
CA CYS A 114 -23.86 -34.35 -11.06
C CYS A 114 -23.21 -34.94 -9.80
N ILE A 115 -23.95 -35.77 -9.06
CA ILE A 115 -23.63 -36.21 -7.69
C ILE A 115 -22.29 -36.97 -7.53
N LYS A 116 -21.69 -37.44 -8.62
CA LYS A 116 -20.37 -38.11 -8.60
C LYS A 116 -19.24 -37.24 -9.12
N LEU A 117 -19.52 -35.99 -9.56
CA LEU A 117 -18.51 -35.09 -10.10
C LEU A 117 -17.79 -34.35 -8.94
N LYS A 118 -16.77 -35.00 -8.40
CA LYS A 118 -15.98 -34.48 -7.27
C LYS A 118 -14.78 -33.66 -7.71
N THR A 119 -14.27 -33.90 -8.91
CA THR A 119 -13.11 -33.20 -9.47
C THR A 119 -13.30 -32.94 -10.95
N VAL A 120 -12.70 -31.87 -11.46
CA VAL A 120 -12.67 -31.51 -12.87
C VAL A 120 -11.24 -31.19 -13.28
N SER A 121 -10.82 -31.70 -14.44
CA SER A 121 -9.51 -31.43 -15.03
C SER A 121 -9.61 -30.32 -16.08
N LEU A 122 -9.04 -29.18 -15.84
CA LEU A 122 -8.91 -28.07 -16.78
C LEU A 122 -7.51 -28.12 -17.40
N THR A 123 -7.41 -28.67 -18.62
CA THR A 123 -6.13 -28.89 -19.34
C THR A 123 -5.91 -27.87 -20.45
N GLY A 124 -6.90 -27.01 -20.76
CA GLY A 124 -6.79 -25.90 -21.69
C GLY A 124 -6.16 -24.66 -21.05
N ASP A 125 -5.56 -23.80 -21.90
CA ASP A 125 -4.95 -22.53 -21.50
C ASP A 125 -6.01 -21.44 -21.32
N LEU A 126 -7.00 -21.67 -20.46
CA LEU A 126 -8.05 -20.72 -20.15
C LEU A 126 -7.46 -19.40 -19.64
N LYS A 127 -7.97 -18.27 -20.13
CA LYS A 127 -7.66 -16.93 -19.64
C LYS A 127 -8.65 -16.47 -18.57
N SER A 128 -9.86 -17.02 -18.59
CA SER A 128 -10.88 -16.81 -17.56
C SER A 128 -11.57 -18.12 -17.22
N ILE A 129 -12.04 -18.28 -15.99
CA ILE A 129 -13.09 -19.24 -15.68
C ILE A 129 -14.39 -18.55 -16.09
N PRO A 130 -15.12 -19.06 -17.08
CA PRO A 130 -16.36 -18.44 -17.56
C PRO A 130 -17.39 -18.29 -16.46
N GLY A 131 -18.29 -17.31 -16.61
CA GLY A 131 -19.40 -17.11 -15.69
C GLY A 131 -20.30 -18.35 -15.65
N ASP A 132 -20.85 -18.62 -14.46
CA ASP A 132 -21.79 -19.72 -14.18
C ASP A 132 -21.27 -21.13 -14.51
N MET A 133 -19.96 -21.29 -14.83
CA MET A 133 -19.39 -22.55 -15.34
C MET A 133 -19.60 -23.74 -14.40
N PHE A 134 -19.44 -23.51 -13.09
CA PHE A 134 -19.64 -24.52 -12.06
C PHE A 134 -20.77 -24.13 -11.10
N GLU A 135 -21.65 -23.20 -11.51
CA GLU A 135 -22.78 -22.82 -10.70
C GLU A 135 -23.65 -24.04 -10.35
N GLY A 136 -23.95 -24.21 -9.05
CA GLY A 136 -24.71 -25.34 -8.57
C GLY A 136 -24.03 -26.71 -8.71
N ALA A 137 -22.72 -26.76 -8.92
CA ALA A 137 -21.96 -28.02 -8.88
C ALA A 137 -21.72 -28.44 -7.43
N GLU A 138 -22.79 -28.81 -6.72
CA GLU A 138 -22.83 -29.02 -5.28
C GLU A 138 -21.81 -30.07 -4.78
N TYR A 139 -21.49 -31.07 -5.60
CA TYR A 139 -20.63 -32.20 -5.22
C TYR A 139 -19.17 -32.02 -5.62
N LEU A 140 -18.80 -30.86 -6.22
CA LEU A 140 -17.43 -30.54 -6.58
C LEU A 140 -16.60 -30.29 -5.30
N GLU A 141 -15.66 -31.20 -5.01
CA GLU A 141 -14.83 -31.14 -3.79
C GLU A 141 -13.51 -30.37 -4.02
N THR A 142 -12.91 -30.54 -5.20
CA THR A 142 -11.62 -29.92 -5.55
C THR A 142 -11.53 -29.58 -7.03
N LEU A 143 -10.85 -28.48 -7.33
CA LEU A 143 -10.52 -28.07 -8.69
C LEU A 143 -9.21 -27.30 -8.71
N LYS A 144 -8.35 -27.60 -9.67
CA LYS A 144 -7.15 -26.83 -9.93
C LYS A 144 -7.41 -25.80 -11.03
N ILE A 145 -7.38 -24.52 -10.69
CA ILE A 145 -7.47 -23.44 -11.67
C ILE A 145 -6.14 -23.33 -12.43
N PRO A 146 -6.13 -23.29 -13.77
CA PRO A 146 -4.91 -23.08 -14.55
C PRO A 146 -4.20 -21.79 -14.21
N SER A 147 -2.87 -21.82 -14.19
CA SER A 147 -2.05 -20.61 -13.88
C SER A 147 -2.15 -19.49 -14.92
N THR A 148 -2.78 -19.76 -16.07
CA THR A 148 -3.04 -18.80 -17.14
C THR A 148 -4.27 -17.95 -16.92
N VAL A 149 -5.11 -18.29 -15.91
CA VAL A 149 -6.36 -17.61 -15.60
C VAL A 149 -6.07 -16.25 -14.95
N THR A 150 -6.64 -15.20 -15.52
CA THR A 150 -6.57 -13.82 -15.01
C THR A 150 -7.88 -13.33 -14.42
N THR A 151 -9.00 -13.99 -14.75
CA THR A 151 -10.34 -13.61 -14.29
C THR A 151 -11.14 -14.84 -13.86
N ILE A 152 -11.77 -14.75 -12.69
CA ILE A 152 -12.80 -15.70 -12.26
C ILE A 152 -14.12 -14.94 -12.38
N SER A 153 -14.92 -15.33 -13.39
CA SER A 153 -16.09 -14.54 -13.78
C SER A 153 -17.28 -14.76 -12.84
N LYS A 154 -18.35 -13.96 -13.06
CA LYS A 154 -19.56 -13.95 -12.25
C LYS A 154 -20.11 -15.35 -12.01
N SER A 155 -20.44 -15.65 -10.75
CA SER A 155 -21.04 -16.92 -10.28
C SER A 155 -20.28 -18.19 -10.69
N ALA A 156 -19.00 -18.09 -11.12
CA ALA A 156 -18.26 -19.22 -11.71
C ALA A 156 -18.27 -20.50 -10.85
N PHE A 157 -18.29 -20.36 -9.51
CA PHE A 157 -18.36 -21.43 -8.51
C PHE A 157 -19.50 -21.25 -7.51
N SER A 158 -20.49 -20.40 -7.83
CA SER A 158 -21.63 -20.16 -6.93
C SER A 158 -22.36 -21.47 -6.61
N GLY A 159 -22.60 -21.75 -5.33
CA GLY A 159 -23.28 -22.99 -4.92
C GLY A 159 -22.44 -24.27 -5.01
N CYS A 160 -21.11 -24.19 -5.13
CA CYS A 160 -20.23 -25.36 -4.99
C CYS A 160 -20.10 -25.75 -3.51
N THR A 161 -21.18 -26.27 -2.93
CA THR A 161 -21.30 -26.46 -1.47
C THR A 161 -20.32 -27.48 -0.87
N SER A 162 -19.77 -28.40 -1.67
CA SER A 162 -18.76 -29.38 -1.24
C SER A 162 -17.31 -28.93 -1.49
N LEU A 163 -17.08 -27.75 -2.06
CA LEU A 163 -15.74 -27.26 -2.39
C LEU A 163 -15.00 -26.88 -1.08
N GLN A 164 -14.03 -27.73 -0.71
CA GLN A 164 -13.30 -27.57 0.57
C GLN A 164 -12.12 -26.64 0.47
N GLN A 165 -11.42 -26.65 -0.67
CA GLN A 165 -10.22 -25.86 -0.91
C GLN A 165 -10.15 -25.40 -2.35
N ILE A 166 -9.68 -24.18 -2.56
CA ILE A 166 -9.40 -23.62 -3.88
C ILE A 166 -8.11 -22.80 -3.82
N THR A 167 -7.23 -23.01 -4.80
CA THR A 167 -6.06 -22.15 -4.96
C THR A 167 -6.33 -21.17 -6.09
N ILE A 168 -6.38 -19.89 -5.77
CA ILE A 168 -6.49 -18.81 -6.75
C ILE A 168 -5.08 -18.54 -7.31
N PRO A 169 -4.86 -18.66 -8.63
CA PRO A 169 -3.55 -18.43 -9.22
C PRO A 169 -3.06 -16.99 -9.08
N GLU A 170 -1.74 -16.81 -8.98
CA GLU A 170 -1.09 -15.50 -8.89
C GLU A 170 -1.31 -14.57 -10.11
N ALA A 171 -1.78 -15.12 -11.24
CA ALA A 171 -2.13 -14.34 -12.42
C ALA A 171 -3.51 -13.68 -12.34
N VAL A 172 -4.35 -14.07 -11.37
CA VAL A 172 -5.72 -13.55 -11.25
C VAL A 172 -5.67 -12.09 -10.81
N THR A 173 -6.35 -11.24 -11.58
CA THR A 173 -6.49 -9.81 -11.32
C THR A 173 -7.93 -9.44 -10.95
N SER A 174 -8.91 -10.26 -11.33
CA SER A 174 -10.33 -10.02 -11.05
C SER A 174 -11.04 -11.28 -10.58
N ILE A 175 -11.81 -11.13 -9.48
CA ILE A 175 -12.78 -12.10 -8.99
C ILE A 175 -14.12 -11.39 -9.02
N GLU A 176 -15.06 -11.88 -9.88
CA GLU A 176 -16.29 -11.14 -10.12
C GLU A 176 -17.40 -11.46 -9.11
N GLU A 177 -18.56 -10.82 -9.29
CA GLU A 177 -19.74 -10.94 -8.45
C GLU A 177 -20.16 -12.40 -8.22
N ASN A 178 -20.45 -12.77 -6.95
CA ASN A 178 -20.90 -14.12 -6.56
C ASN A 178 -19.97 -15.26 -6.94
N ALA A 179 -18.72 -15.01 -7.33
CA ALA A 179 -17.84 -16.01 -7.93
C ALA A 179 -17.72 -17.30 -7.10
N PHE A 180 -17.72 -17.22 -5.77
CA PHE A 180 -17.68 -18.34 -4.81
C PHE A 180 -18.81 -18.28 -3.79
N ARG A 181 -19.91 -17.59 -4.12
CA ARG A 181 -21.04 -17.50 -3.21
C ARG A 181 -21.59 -18.88 -2.85
N ASN A 182 -21.98 -19.11 -1.59
CA ASN A 182 -22.49 -20.40 -1.10
C ASN A 182 -21.50 -21.58 -1.24
N CYS A 183 -20.17 -21.34 -1.28
CA CYS A 183 -19.17 -22.39 -1.14
C CYS A 183 -19.04 -22.76 0.34
N SER A 184 -20.09 -23.34 0.91
CA SER A 184 -20.24 -23.51 2.36
C SER A 184 -19.22 -24.45 3.02
N SER A 185 -18.55 -25.33 2.26
CA SER A 185 -17.48 -26.18 2.77
C SER A 185 -16.08 -25.57 2.66
N LEU A 186 -15.92 -24.39 2.06
CA LEU A 186 -14.62 -23.74 1.94
C LEU A 186 -14.14 -23.28 3.30
N THR A 187 -12.93 -23.72 3.71
CA THR A 187 -12.40 -23.45 5.06
C THR A 187 -11.32 -22.38 5.09
N SER A 188 -10.57 -22.23 3.99
CA SER A 188 -9.49 -21.25 3.92
C SER A 188 -9.41 -20.60 2.55
N LEU A 189 -8.92 -19.37 2.51
CA LEU A 189 -8.78 -18.58 1.30
C LEU A 189 -7.52 -17.72 1.34
N VAL A 190 -6.76 -17.74 0.24
CA VAL A 190 -5.69 -16.78 0.00
C VAL A 190 -6.04 -15.97 -1.24
N ILE A 191 -6.16 -14.65 -1.11
CA ILE A 191 -6.34 -13.70 -2.21
C ILE A 191 -4.95 -13.24 -2.66
N PRO A 192 -4.53 -13.57 -3.90
CA PRO A 192 -3.18 -13.27 -4.40
C PRO A 192 -2.87 -11.78 -4.56
N SER A 193 -1.58 -11.46 -4.65
CA SER A 193 -1.07 -10.09 -4.66
C SER A 193 -1.54 -9.24 -5.85
N LYS A 194 -1.83 -9.87 -6.99
CA LYS A 194 -2.26 -9.19 -8.22
C LYS A 194 -3.76 -8.93 -8.33
N VAL A 195 -4.57 -9.39 -7.39
CA VAL A 195 -6.01 -9.16 -7.43
C VAL A 195 -6.29 -7.67 -7.23
N GLU A 196 -6.90 -7.03 -8.23
CA GLU A 196 -7.24 -5.60 -8.24
C GLU A 196 -8.73 -5.34 -8.00
N SER A 197 -9.57 -6.34 -8.25
CA SER A 197 -11.02 -6.23 -8.05
C SER A 197 -11.63 -7.51 -7.50
N ILE A 198 -12.58 -7.34 -6.56
CA ILE A 198 -13.40 -8.42 -6.01
C ILE A 198 -14.85 -7.95 -6.06
N GLY A 199 -15.72 -8.73 -6.68
CA GLY A 199 -17.13 -8.40 -6.85
C GLY A 199 -17.96 -8.60 -5.58
N TYR A 200 -19.17 -8.06 -5.62
CA TYR A 200 -20.20 -8.19 -4.59
C TYR A 200 -20.46 -9.66 -4.25
N TYR A 201 -20.53 -9.99 -2.94
CA TYR A 201 -20.75 -11.36 -2.44
C TYR A 201 -19.81 -12.41 -3.06
N ALA A 202 -18.62 -12.03 -3.52
CA ALA A 202 -17.72 -12.98 -4.18
C ALA A 202 -17.45 -14.24 -3.33
N PHE A 203 -17.46 -14.11 -2.00
CA PHE A 203 -17.32 -15.19 -1.03
C PHE A 203 -18.47 -15.21 -0.02
N GLY A 204 -19.61 -14.60 -0.35
CA GLY A 204 -20.77 -14.55 0.56
C GLY A 204 -21.31 -15.96 0.88
N HIS A 205 -21.79 -16.17 2.11
CA HIS A 205 -22.30 -17.46 2.60
C HIS A 205 -21.32 -18.62 2.50
N CYS A 206 -20.01 -18.35 2.60
CA CYS A 206 -19.00 -19.37 2.80
C CYS A 206 -18.94 -19.75 4.29
N ASP A 207 -19.94 -20.51 4.75
CA ASP A 207 -20.26 -20.67 6.18
C ASP A 207 -19.14 -21.29 7.02
N ASN A 208 -18.26 -22.12 6.42
CA ASN A 208 -17.12 -22.73 7.13
C ASN A 208 -15.80 -22.00 6.87
N LEU A 209 -15.81 -20.88 6.16
CA LEU A 209 -14.61 -20.09 5.90
C LEU A 209 -14.14 -19.44 7.21
N CYS A 210 -12.97 -19.83 7.71
CA CYS A 210 -12.43 -19.35 8.98
C CYS A 210 -11.02 -18.77 8.90
N ASP A 211 -10.27 -19.02 7.81
CA ASP A 211 -8.92 -18.48 7.60
C ASP A 211 -8.84 -17.77 6.26
N VAL A 212 -8.67 -16.44 6.31
CA VAL A 212 -8.55 -15.60 5.12
C VAL A 212 -7.28 -14.76 5.19
N GLU A 213 -6.46 -14.90 4.16
CA GLU A 213 -5.28 -14.05 3.94
C GLU A 213 -5.43 -13.23 2.67
N ILE A 214 -5.29 -11.90 2.77
CA ILE A 214 -5.37 -10.96 1.65
C ILE A 214 -3.98 -10.44 1.36
N LYS A 215 -3.37 -10.90 0.26
CA LYS A 215 -2.05 -10.48 -0.24
C LYS A 215 -2.11 -9.38 -1.29
N SER A 216 -3.30 -8.95 -1.70
CA SER A 216 -3.45 -7.91 -2.72
C SER A 216 -2.68 -6.65 -2.36
N ASP A 217 -1.94 -6.12 -3.36
CA ASP A 217 -1.20 -4.87 -3.23
C ASP A 217 -1.99 -3.65 -3.75
N ASN A 218 -3.08 -3.85 -4.51
CA ASN A 218 -3.77 -2.78 -5.21
C ASN A 218 -5.26 -3.10 -5.44
N LEU A 219 -5.95 -3.42 -4.38
CA LEU A 219 -7.40 -3.68 -4.45
C LEU A 219 -8.15 -2.34 -4.56
N LYS A 220 -8.75 -2.06 -5.73
CA LYS A 220 -9.33 -0.75 -6.05
C LYS A 220 -10.85 -0.71 -6.04
N ASN A 221 -11.50 -1.75 -6.52
CA ASN A 221 -12.95 -1.72 -6.73
C ASN A 221 -13.62 -2.91 -6.10
N ILE A 222 -14.60 -2.60 -5.26
CA ILE A 222 -15.44 -3.57 -4.63
C ILE A 222 -16.87 -3.14 -4.91
N GLY A 223 -17.47 -3.71 -5.97
CA GLY A 223 -18.89 -3.55 -6.31
C GLY A 223 -19.36 -2.18 -6.81
N ILE A 224 -20.41 -2.14 -7.64
CA ILE A 224 -20.90 -0.93 -8.32
C ILE A 224 -22.09 -0.26 -7.58
N TYR A 225 -22.72 -0.88 -6.56
CA TYR A 225 -24.01 -0.42 -6.03
C TYR A 225 -24.09 -0.34 -4.50
N GLY A 226 -23.12 0.26 -3.82
CA GLY A 226 -23.33 0.72 -2.42
C GLY A 226 -23.49 -0.33 -1.32
N SER A 227 -23.57 -1.63 -1.63
CA SER A 227 -23.56 -2.74 -0.66
C SER A 227 -22.58 -3.81 -1.16
N THR A 228 -21.38 -3.79 -0.63
CA THR A 228 -20.24 -4.54 -1.22
C THR A 228 -19.63 -5.51 -0.25
N SER A 229 -20.45 -6.24 0.50
CA SER A 229 -19.91 -7.28 1.38
C SER A 229 -19.26 -8.39 0.57
N ILE A 230 -17.94 -8.46 0.60
CA ILE A 230 -17.19 -9.57 -0.01
C ILE A 230 -17.46 -10.87 0.74
N PHE A 231 -17.50 -10.79 2.07
CA PHE A 231 -17.61 -11.90 3.01
C PHE A 231 -18.95 -11.89 3.78
N GLY A 232 -20.02 -11.36 3.17
CA GLY A 232 -21.34 -11.33 3.82
C GLY A 232 -21.79 -12.73 4.22
N ASP A 233 -22.30 -12.84 5.44
CA ASP A 233 -22.83 -14.08 6.01
C ASP A 233 -21.85 -15.27 6.11
N CYS A 234 -20.53 -15.00 6.15
CA CYS A 234 -19.52 -16.01 6.47
C CYS A 234 -19.48 -16.25 7.98
N ILE A 235 -20.37 -17.11 8.49
CA ILE A 235 -20.63 -17.25 9.94
C ILE A 235 -19.48 -17.77 10.78
N SER A 236 -18.47 -18.38 10.18
CA SER A 236 -17.27 -18.89 10.88
C SER A 236 -16.05 -17.98 10.71
N LEU A 237 -16.17 -16.85 9.98
CA LEU A 237 -15.03 -15.98 9.71
C LEU A 237 -14.82 -14.99 10.85
N GLU A 238 -13.95 -15.37 11.80
CA GLU A 238 -13.64 -14.56 12.97
C GLU A 238 -12.43 -13.63 12.75
N LYS A 239 -11.50 -14.04 11.89
CA LYS A 239 -10.23 -13.31 11.70
C LYS A 239 -9.85 -13.20 10.22
N VAL A 240 -9.39 -12.00 9.82
CA VAL A 240 -8.82 -11.73 8.50
C VAL A 240 -7.41 -11.14 8.67
N ARG A 241 -6.45 -11.66 7.89
CA ARG A 241 -5.09 -11.16 7.84
C ARG A 241 -4.82 -10.47 6.50
N MET A 242 -4.41 -9.21 6.54
CA MET A 242 -4.02 -8.45 5.34
C MET A 242 -2.50 -8.32 5.33
N THR A 243 -1.84 -9.10 4.48
CA THR A 243 -0.36 -9.18 4.39
C THR A 243 0.21 -8.50 3.13
N GLY A 244 -0.66 -8.00 2.24
CA GLY A 244 -0.31 -7.21 1.06
C GLY A 244 0.11 -5.78 1.41
N LYS A 245 0.47 -5.01 0.38
CA LYS A 245 0.92 -3.61 0.50
C LYS A 245 -0.18 -2.61 0.16
N LEU A 246 -1.42 -2.92 0.53
CA LEU A 246 -2.54 -1.99 0.32
C LEU A 246 -2.26 -0.64 0.98
N GLU A 247 -2.59 0.43 0.29
CA GLU A 247 -2.51 1.79 0.82
C GLU A 247 -3.86 2.28 1.37
N SER A 248 -4.96 1.64 1.00
CA SER A 248 -6.29 1.96 1.54
C SER A 248 -7.12 0.71 1.74
N ILE A 249 -8.00 0.72 2.76
CA ILE A 249 -9.09 -0.24 2.87
C ILE A 249 -10.22 0.27 1.98
N PRO A 250 -10.60 -0.45 0.92
CA PRO A 250 -11.66 -0.01 0.02
C PRO A 250 -13.01 0.19 0.73
N SER A 251 -13.85 1.08 0.19
CA SER A 251 -15.19 1.32 0.71
C SER A 251 -15.99 0.03 0.80
N SER A 252 -16.66 -0.18 1.94
CA SER A 252 -17.53 -1.31 2.25
C SER A 252 -16.89 -2.70 2.15
N MET A 253 -15.56 -2.82 2.20
CA MET A 253 -14.84 -4.09 2.00
C MET A 253 -15.32 -5.19 2.94
N PHE A 254 -15.56 -4.88 4.20
CA PHE A 254 -16.04 -5.80 5.23
C PHE A 254 -17.45 -5.47 5.71
N ARG A 255 -18.17 -4.61 4.98
CA ARG A 255 -19.54 -4.24 5.35
C ARG A 255 -20.39 -5.49 5.57
N ASP A 256 -21.22 -5.48 6.63
CA ASP A 256 -22.12 -6.58 7.01
C ASP A 256 -21.41 -7.93 7.32
N SER A 257 -20.07 -7.93 7.49
CA SER A 257 -19.30 -9.10 7.93
C SER A 257 -19.44 -9.25 9.46
N GLN A 258 -20.62 -9.70 9.90
CA GLN A 258 -21.07 -9.64 11.30
C GLN A 258 -20.24 -10.49 12.25
N TYR A 259 -19.54 -11.52 11.77
CA TYR A 259 -18.83 -12.49 12.59
C TYR A 259 -17.35 -12.21 12.76
N ILE A 260 -16.79 -11.27 11.99
CA ILE A 260 -15.38 -10.89 12.09
C ILE A 260 -15.15 -10.21 13.45
N GLN A 261 -14.25 -10.81 14.24
CA GLN A 261 -13.83 -10.31 15.56
C GLN A 261 -12.59 -9.44 15.47
N SER A 262 -11.67 -9.74 14.54
CA SER A 262 -10.45 -8.97 14.36
C SER A 262 -9.97 -8.94 12.92
N VAL A 263 -9.32 -7.81 12.54
CA VAL A 263 -8.64 -7.64 11.23
C VAL A 263 -7.23 -7.13 11.48
N GLU A 264 -6.24 -7.87 10.98
CA GLU A 264 -4.85 -7.42 11.00
C GLU A 264 -4.59 -6.54 9.76
N LEU A 265 -4.41 -5.24 9.98
CA LEU A 265 -4.15 -4.26 8.94
C LEU A 265 -2.63 -4.09 8.71
N PRO A 266 -2.17 -4.01 7.44
CA PRO A 266 -0.77 -3.71 7.16
C PRO A 266 -0.43 -2.25 7.49
N SER A 267 0.81 -2.00 7.88
CA SER A 267 1.28 -0.66 8.21
C SER A 267 1.33 0.29 7.00
N THR A 268 1.09 -0.20 5.78
CA THR A 268 1.04 0.60 4.55
C THR A 268 -0.26 1.37 4.37
N ILE A 269 -1.32 1.04 5.15
CA ILE A 269 -2.63 1.69 5.04
C ILE A 269 -2.51 3.17 5.41
N LYS A 270 -3.01 4.03 4.51
CA LYS A 270 -3.11 5.49 4.67
C LYS A 270 -4.56 5.95 4.86
N GLU A 271 -5.53 5.16 4.40
CA GLU A 271 -6.95 5.50 4.47
C GLU A 271 -7.81 4.28 4.78
N ILE A 272 -8.77 4.45 5.68
CA ILE A 272 -9.88 3.52 5.88
C ILE A 272 -11.09 4.18 5.24
N SER A 273 -11.51 3.70 4.06
CA SER A 273 -12.55 4.37 3.28
C SER A 273 -13.95 4.19 3.87
N SER A 274 -14.94 4.87 3.29
CA SER A 274 -16.32 4.89 3.81
C SER A 274 -16.93 3.50 3.95
N SER A 275 -17.64 3.27 5.07
CA SER A 275 -18.33 2.01 5.37
C SER A 275 -17.45 0.76 5.37
N ALA A 276 -16.12 0.88 5.45
CA ALA A 276 -15.18 -0.23 5.29
C ALA A 276 -15.47 -1.40 6.24
N PHE A 277 -15.91 -1.12 7.47
CA PHE A 277 -16.28 -2.09 8.52
C PHE A 277 -17.71 -1.86 9.02
N GLU A 278 -18.57 -1.22 8.24
CA GLU A 278 -19.97 -0.96 8.64
C GLU A 278 -20.68 -2.27 8.97
N ASN A 279 -21.36 -2.33 10.13
CA ASN A 279 -22.06 -3.50 10.66
C ASN A 279 -21.19 -4.74 10.93
N CYS A 280 -19.87 -4.59 11.12
CA CYS A 280 -19.04 -5.65 11.68
C CYS A 280 -19.34 -5.80 13.18
N SER A 281 -20.51 -6.35 13.50
CA SER A 281 -21.07 -6.30 14.87
C SER A 281 -20.25 -7.04 15.93
N SER A 282 -19.44 -8.04 15.54
CA SER A 282 -18.56 -8.79 16.44
C SER A 282 -17.13 -8.23 16.50
N LEU A 283 -16.79 -7.20 15.72
CA LEU A 283 -15.46 -6.60 15.72
C LEU A 283 -15.17 -5.96 17.08
N ASN A 284 -14.27 -6.59 17.82
CA ASN A 284 -13.91 -6.17 19.17
C ASN A 284 -12.44 -5.70 19.28
N GLN A 285 -11.61 -6.06 18.29
CA GLN A 285 -10.21 -5.63 18.24
C GLN A 285 -9.81 -5.19 16.83
N ILE A 286 -9.36 -3.96 16.73
CA ILE A 286 -8.70 -3.43 15.54
C ILE A 286 -7.66 -2.40 15.97
N THR A 287 -6.47 -2.50 15.37
CA THR A 287 -5.44 -1.49 15.53
C THR A 287 -5.37 -0.66 14.26
N ILE A 288 -5.65 0.64 14.36
CA ILE A 288 -5.50 1.58 13.25
C ILE A 288 -4.01 1.84 13.06
N PRO A 289 -3.43 1.54 11.88
CA PRO A 289 -2.01 1.80 11.64
C PRO A 289 -1.66 3.28 11.72
N GLU A 290 -0.46 3.55 12.21
CA GLU A 290 0.06 4.91 12.38
C GLU A 290 0.13 5.75 11.08
N ASN A 291 0.13 5.10 9.92
CA ASN A 291 0.16 5.76 8.62
C ASN A 291 -1.21 6.23 8.13
N VAL A 292 -2.29 5.87 8.83
CA VAL A 292 -3.65 6.30 8.47
C VAL A 292 -3.78 7.79 8.68
N THR A 293 -4.24 8.49 7.64
CA THR A 293 -4.48 9.94 7.65
C THR A 293 -5.97 10.29 7.60
N ALA A 294 -6.81 9.34 7.16
CA ALA A 294 -8.25 9.56 7.08
C ALA A 294 -9.04 8.31 7.44
N ILE A 295 -10.12 8.51 8.19
CA ILE A 295 -11.13 7.50 8.47
C ILE A 295 -12.43 8.02 7.84
N GLY A 296 -12.99 7.24 6.90
CA GLY A 296 -14.13 7.63 6.10
C GLY A 296 -15.45 7.63 6.86
N ARG A 297 -16.50 8.14 6.20
CA ARG A 297 -17.89 8.14 6.71
C ARG A 297 -18.34 6.71 7.02
N ASP A 298 -19.02 6.52 8.15
CA ASP A 298 -19.58 5.23 8.59
C ASP A 298 -18.56 4.07 8.63
N ALA A 299 -17.26 4.36 8.67
CA ALA A 299 -16.21 3.36 8.50
C ALA A 299 -16.33 2.19 9.50
N PHE A 300 -16.73 2.44 10.74
CA PHE A 300 -16.95 1.45 11.80
C PHE A 300 -18.40 1.54 12.35
N ASN A 301 -19.32 2.15 11.61
CA ASN A 301 -20.72 2.26 12.05
C ASN A 301 -21.29 0.87 12.33
N GLY A 302 -21.88 0.67 13.52
CA GLY A 302 -22.49 -0.61 13.90
C GLY A 302 -21.49 -1.70 14.34
N CYS A 303 -20.24 -1.35 14.64
CA CYS A 303 -19.28 -2.25 15.30
C CYS A 303 -19.61 -2.38 16.78
N LYS A 304 -20.68 -3.13 17.09
CA LYS A 304 -21.33 -3.17 18.41
C LYS A 304 -20.46 -3.74 19.53
N SER A 305 -19.47 -4.59 19.19
CA SER A 305 -18.57 -5.22 20.14
C SER A 305 -17.27 -4.45 20.38
N LEU A 306 -17.06 -3.32 19.72
CA LEU A 306 -15.87 -2.49 19.89
C LEU A 306 -16.00 -1.71 21.20
N GLU A 307 -15.12 -1.98 22.18
CA GLU A 307 -15.12 -1.36 23.50
C GLU A 307 -14.21 -0.14 23.57
N GLU A 308 -13.07 -0.19 22.90
CA GLU A 308 -12.11 0.92 22.86
C GLU A 308 -11.46 1.05 21.48
N ILE A 309 -11.06 2.27 21.16
CA ILE A 309 -10.31 2.56 19.93
C ILE A 309 -9.28 3.68 20.18
N THR A 310 -8.09 3.53 19.59
CA THR A 310 -7.10 4.59 19.51
C THR A 310 -7.05 5.12 18.08
N ILE A 311 -7.27 6.42 17.93
CA ILE A 311 -7.14 7.15 16.67
C ILE A 311 -5.73 7.76 16.66
N PRO A 312 -4.82 7.27 15.79
CA PRO A 312 -3.43 7.71 15.77
C PRO A 312 -3.25 9.19 15.44
N VAL A 313 -2.11 9.74 15.86
CA VAL A 313 -1.77 11.16 15.67
C VAL A 313 -1.78 11.63 14.21
N ASN A 314 -1.63 10.70 13.27
CA ASN A 314 -1.61 11.01 11.85
C ASN A 314 -3.00 11.09 11.19
N VAL A 315 -4.06 10.72 11.88
CA VAL A 315 -5.43 10.86 11.39
C VAL A 315 -5.81 12.33 11.41
N GLU A 316 -5.93 12.93 10.23
CA GLU A 316 -6.28 14.34 10.05
C GLU A 316 -7.81 14.53 9.98
N THR A 317 -8.53 13.52 9.49
CA THR A 317 -9.99 13.61 9.28
C THR A 317 -10.72 12.38 9.78
N LEU A 318 -11.82 12.62 10.50
CA LEU A 318 -12.79 11.62 10.92
C LEU A 318 -14.13 11.90 10.21
N GLY A 319 -14.58 10.97 9.39
CA GLY A 319 -15.84 11.10 8.63
C GLY A 319 -17.08 10.98 9.52
N ASN A 320 -18.21 11.53 9.04
CA ASN A 320 -19.49 11.47 9.74
C ASN A 320 -19.87 10.04 10.08
N GLY A 321 -20.36 9.82 11.30
CA GLY A 321 -20.83 8.51 11.74
C GLY A 321 -19.77 7.42 11.83
N ALA A 322 -18.48 7.78 11.80
CA ALA A 322 -17.39 6.80 11.70
C ALA A 322 -17.48 5.68 12.74
N PHE A 323 -17.94 5.96 13.95
CA PHE A 323 -18.18 5.00 15.02
C PHE A 323 -19.63 5.04 15.51
N ALA A 324 -20.58 5.51 14.69
CA ALA A 324 -22.00 5.51 15.03
C ALA A 324 -22.47 4.08 15.36
N ASN A 325 -23.46 3.94 16.25
CA ASN A 325 -24.02 2.65 16.66
C ASN A 325 -22.99 1.61 17.23
N CYS A 326 -21.81 2.05 17.65
CA CYS A 326 -20.86 1.24 18.42
C CYS A 326 -21.32 1.20 19.88
N THR A 327 -22.30 0.34 20.19
CA THR A 327 -23.04 0.39 21.47
C THR A 327 -22.24 0.02 22.71
N LEU A 328 -21.10 -0.64 22.57
CA LEU A 328 -20.18 -0.96 23.67
C LEU A 328 -18.95 -0.06 23.69
N LEU A 329 -18.86 0.94 22.82
CA LEU A 329 -17.68 1.82 22.78
C LEU A 329 -17.69 2.77 23.99
N GLU A 330 -16.79 2.55 24.91
CA GLU A 330 -16.64 3.32 26.14
C GLU A 330 -15.46 4.28 26.10
N LYS A 331 -14.45 3.98 25.27
CA LYS A 331 -13.19 4.73 25.29
C LYS A 331 -12.66 5.01 23.89
N VAL A 332 -12.47 6.29 23.58
CA VAL A 332 -11.87 6.78 22.34
C VAL A 332 -10.66 7.63 22.66
N THR A 333 -9.46 7.14 22.33
CA THR A 333 -8.24 7.91 22.49
C THR A 333 -7.90 8.63 21.19
N VAL A 334 -7.90 9.98 21.21
CA VAL A 334 -7.55 10.83 20.07
C VAL A 334 -6.16 11.40 20.29
N GLN A 335 -5.20 10.94 19.49
CA GLN A 335 -3.81 11.37 19.61
C GLN A 335 -3.48 12.62 18.76
N ASN A 336 -4.31 12.96 17.78
CA ASN A 336 -4.13 14.18 16.99
C ASN A 336 -4.87 15.36 17.63
N PRO A 337 -4.19 16.39 18.14
CA PRO A 337 -4.85 17.56 18.74
C PRO A 337 -5.66 18.38 17.74
N ASP A 338 -5.30 18.35 16.46
CA ASP A 338 -5.87 19.15 15.38
C ASP A 338 -6.74 18.33 14.43
N MET A 339 -7.20 17.13 14.85
CA MET A 339 -8.03 16.25 14.02
C MET A 339 -9.34 16.93 13.63
N ASN A 340 -9.69 16.90 12.34
CA ASN A 340 -10.95 17.47 11.87
C ASN A 340 -12.08 16.44 11.99
N PHE A 341 -13.08 16.77 12.80
CA PHE A 341 -14.35 16.04 12.89
C PHE A 341 -15.29 16.58 11.80
N HIS A 342 -15.34 15.93 10.65
CA HIS A 342 -16.19 16.34 9.54
C HIS A 342 -17.68 16.23 9.92
N LEU A 343 -18.27 17.35 10.34
CA LEU A 343 -19.71 17.52 10.48
C LEU A 343 -20.24 18.17 9.19
N ASN A 344 -20.90 17.40 8.32
CA ASN A 344 -21.66 18.02 7.23
C ASN A 344 -22.85 18.79 7.81
N SER A 345 -22.94 20.07 7.52
CA SER A 345 -23.97 21.00 7.99
C SER A 345 -25.42 20.63 7.60
N TYR A 346 -25.65 19.57 6.85
CA TYR A 346 -26.96 19.11 6.38
C TYR A 346 -27.55 17.90 7.14
N GLU A 347 -26.76 17.25 8.02
CA GLU A 347 -27.18 16.08 8.79
C GLU A 347 -26.87 16.31 10.27
N SER A 348 -27.65 17.20 10.93
CA SER A 348 -27.45 17.59 12.32
C SER A 348 -27.68 16.47 13.36
N ASP A 349 -28.12 15.29 12.95
CA ASP A 349 -28.49 14.19 13.82
C ASP A 349 -27.53 13.00 13.77
N TYR A 350 -26.40 13.11 13.05
CA TYR A 350 -25.41 12.04 12.97
C TYR A 350 -24.33 12.20 14.01
N ASN A 351 -24.40 11.33 15.00
CA ASN A 351 -23.42 11.21 16.06
C ASN A 351 -22.19 10.44 15.57
N HIS A 352 -20.98 10.93 15.86
CA HIS A 352 -19.73 10.21 15.49
C HIS A 352 -19.54 8.94 16.32
N PHE A 353 -20.09 8.90 17.55
CA PHE A 353 -19.91 7.81 18.50
C PHE A 353 -21.27 7.29 18.94
N GLY A 354 -21.44 5.99 18.97
CA GLY A 354 -22.74 5.32 18.99
C GLY A 354 -23.63 5.52 20.22
N ASN A 355 -23.09 5.91 21.35
CA ASN A 355 -23.87 6.19 22.57
C ASN A 355 -23.14 7.23 23.39
N ASP A 356 -23.44 8.51 23.13
CA ASP A 356 -22.72 9.64 23.70
C ASP A 356 -22.73 9.68 25.24
N ASP A 357 -23.75 9.07 25.87
CA ASP A 357 -23.86 9.04 27.33
C ASP A 357 -22.77 8.18 28.00
N PHE A 358 -22.12 7.27 27.27
CA PHE A 358 -21.14 6.32 27.82
C PHE A 358 -19.73 6.47 27.24
N VAL A 359 -19.59 7.14 26.12
CA VAL A 359 -18.27 7.33 25.50
C VAL A 359 -17.46 8.36 26.28
N ASN A 360 -16.22 8.03 26.58
CA ASN A 360 -15.24 8.95 27.11
C ASN A 360 -14.13 9.19 26.08
N ILE A 361 -13.99 10.43 25.62
CA ILE A 361 -12.91 10.82 24.73
C ILE A 361 -11.68 11.17 25.59
N ILE A 362 -10.55 10.57 25.28
CA ILE A 362 -9.27 10.86 25.90
C ILE A 362 -8.42 11.62 24.89
N GLY A 363 -7.91 12.79 25.25
CA GLY A 363 -7.12 13.64 24.35
C GLY A 363 -6.46 14.81 25.06
N TYR A 364 -5.95 15.74 24.27
CA TYR A 364 -5.30 16.94 24.81
C TYR A 364 -6.34 17.99 25.21
N GLY A 365 -6.08 18.71 26.31
CA GLY A 365 -7.01 19.67 26.93
C GLY A 365 -7.39 20.89 26.06
N ASP A 366 -6.57 21.22 25.06
CA ASP A 366 -6.78 22.32 24.10
C ASP A 366 -6.93 21.81 22.65
N SER A 367 -7.36 20.54 22.49
CA SER A 367 -7.54 19.89 21.18
C SER A 367 -8.93 20.13 20.58
N THR A 368 -9.04 19.87 19.28
CA THR A 368 -10.33 19.81 18.56
C THR A 368 -11.25 18.72 19.13
N ALA A 369 -10.65 17.62 19.65
CA ALA A 369 -11.39 16.55 20.33
C ALA A 369 -12.06 17.04 21.63
N LYS A 370 -11.40 17.90 22.40
CA LYS A 370 -11.99 18.55 23.58
C LYS A 370 -13.13 19.48 23.18
N THR A 371 -12.93 20.32 22.17
CA THR A 371 -13.96 21.22 21.66
C THR A 371 -15.17 20.43 21.17
N PHE A 372 -14.95 19.36 20.41
CA PHE A 372 -15.99 18.47 19.93
C PHE A 372 -16.77 17.81 21.07
N ALA A 373 -16.08 17.30 22.10
CA ALA A 373 -16.71 16.68 23.27
C ALA A 373 -17.59 17.67 24.02
N ASP A 374 -17.10 18.91 24.25
CA ASP A 374 -17.85 19.97 24.95
C ASP A 374 -19.11 20.41 24.18
N GLU A 375 -19.01 20.56 22.84
CA GLU A 375 -20.13 20.95 21.99
C GLU A 375 -21.24 19.88 21.90
N ASN A 376 -20.87 18.59 22.02
CA ASN A 376 -21.80 17.48 21.90
C ASN A 376 -22.16 16.83 23.25
N GLY A 377 -21.69 17.37 24.38
CA GLY A 377 -21.99 16.85 25.70
C GLY A 377 -21.38 15.49 26.03
N ILE A 378 -20.30 15.11 25.33
CA ILE A 378 -19.58 13.84 25.50
C ILE A 378 -18.57 13.98 26.65
N SER A 379 -18.39 12.90 27.43
CA SER A 379 -17.38 12.86 28.48
C SER A 379 -15.98 13.02 27.90
N PHE A 380 -15.17 13.90 28.52
CA PHE A 380 -13.76 14.09 28.12
C PHE A 380 -12.81 13.91 29.31
N THR A 381 -11.78 13.15 29.08
CA THR A 381 -10.67 13.01 30.03
C THR A 381 -9.38 13.54 29.38
N GLU A 382 -8.77 14.49 30.02
CA GLU A 382 -7.46 14.96 29.60
C GLU A 382 -6.45 13.82 29.77
N SER A 383 -5.63 13.56 28.72
CA SER A 383 -4.59 12.53 28.75
C SER A 383 -3.65 12.82 29.93
N GLU A 384 -3.33 11.80 30.73
CA GLU A 384 -2.38 11.95 31.84
C GLU A 384 -0.98 12.43 31.38
N ASN A 385 -0.69 12.27 30.08
CA ASN A 385 0.52 12.80 29.42
C ASN A 385 0.37 14.26 28.95
N ALA A 386 -0.74 14.95 29.25
CA ALA A 386 -1.05 16.33 28.85
C ALA A 386 -0.08 17.38 29.40
N GLU A 387 0.75 17.05 30.41
CA GLU A 387 1.82 17.93 30.89
C GLU A 387 2.97 18.10 29.89
N VAL A 388 3.02 17.22 28.82
CA VAL A 388 4.01 17.28 27.75
C VAL A 388 3.26 17.35 26.41
N LYS A 389 3.13 18.55 25.89
CA LYS A 389 2.42 18.80 24.63
C LYS A 389 3.40 19.00 23.48
N PHE A 390 3.14 18.33 22.38
CA PHE A 390 3.77 18.68 21.10
C PHE A 390 3.05 19.91 20.50
N ASP A 391 3.77 20.99 20.40
CA ASP A 391 3.26 22.33 20.01
C ASP A 391 3.58 22.64 18.53
N GLY A 392 3.85 21.61 17.73
CA GLY A 392 4.10 21.73 16.30
C GLY A 392 5.41 21.12 15.83
N ALA A 393 5.61 21.19 14.52
CA ALA A 393 6.83 20.75 13.85
C ALA A 393 7.29 21.79 12.82
N SER A 394 8.57 21.80 12.50
CA SER A 394 9.13 22.57 11.37
C SER A 394 10.29 21.82 10.73
N VAL A 395 10.66 22.22 9.52
CA VAL A 395 11.84 21.69 8.83
C VAL A 395 12.98 22.71 8.88
N THR A 396 14.17 22.24 9.22
CA THR A 396 15.39 23.05 9.15
C THR A 396 16.30 22.58 8.03
N LEU A 397 16.91 23.54 7.33
CA LEU A 397 17.91 23.35 6.29
C LEU A 397 19.24 24.05 6.64
N ALA A 398 19.39 24.56 7.86
CA ALA A 398 20.54 25.38 8.23
C ALA A 398 21.85 24.58 8.12
N ASP A 399 21.97 23.47 8.87
CA ASP A 399 23.17 22.62 8.87
C ASP A 399 22.89 21.24 8.29
N THR A 400 21.64 20.78 8.38
CA THR A 400 21.17 19.46 7.96
C THR A 400 19.73 19.57 7.53
N ILE A 401 19.23 18.54 6.83
CA ILE A 401 17.78 18.34 6.75
C ILE A 401 17.34 17.77 8.08
N GLY A 402 16.57 18.54 8.81
CA GLY A 402 16.11 18.15 10.13
C GLY A 402 14.63 18.44 10.31
N LEU A 403 13.96 17.53 10.98
CA LEU A 403 12.60 17.72 11.46
C LEU A 403 12.67 18.17 12.91
N ASN A 404 12.18 19.38 13.19
CA ASN A 404 12.10 19.96 14.51
C ASN A 404 10.76 19.60 15.15
N PHE A 405 10.79 19.18 16.39
CA PHE A 405 9.61 18.95 17.22
C PHE A 405 9.60 19.99 18.34
N TYR A 406 8.55 20.79 18.37
CA TYR A 406 8.31 21.77 19.43
C TYR A 406 7.56 21.07 20.55
N VAL A 407 8.16 21.01 21.72
CA VAL A 407 7.61 20.28 22.86
C VAL A 407 7.43 21.24 24.04
N LYS A 408 6.19 21.51 24.41
CA LYS A 408 5.82 22.23 25.59
C LYS A 408 5.89 21.30 26.79
N MET A 409 6.60 21.71 27.83
CA MET A 409 6.92 20.92 29.02
C MET A 409 6.57 21.71 30.26
N THR A 410 6.45 21.06 31.42
CA THR A 410 6.34 21.75 32.67
C THR A 410 7.63 22.50 33.01
N ALA A 411 7.56 23.53 33.83
CA ALA A 411 8.75 24.26 34.29
C ALA A 411 9.74 23.38 35.08
N ALA A 412 9.26 22.29 35.67
CA ALA A 412 10.07 21.28 36.35
C ALA A 412 10.81 20.39 35.36
N ASP A 413 10.07 19.87 34.35
CA ASP A 413 10.60 18.96 33.33
C ASP A 413 11.65 19.64 32.46
N VAL A 414 11.46 20.93 32.12
CA VAL A 414 12.44 21.75 31.38
C VAL A 414 13.78 21.83 32.10
N LYS A 415 13.79 21.79 33.45
CA LYS A 415 15.01 21.81 34.27
C LYS A 415 15.64 20.45 34.47
N ASN A 416 14.95 19.36 34.07
CA ASN A 416 15.48 18.01 34.19
C ASN A 416 16.53 17.76 33.11
N SER A 417 17.80 17.96 33.44
CA SER A 417 18.92 17.78 32.50
C SER A 417 19.11 16.36 31.96
N LYS A 418 18.41 15.37 32.53
CA LYS A 418 18.42 13.97 32.05
C LYS A 418 17.32 13.68 31.02
N ALA A 419 16.36 14.59 30.84
CA ALA A 419 15.30 14.43 29.86
C ALA A 419 15.87 14.38 28.42
N TYR A 420 15.30 13.53 27.59
CA TYR A 420 15.73 13.39 26.19
C TYR A 420 14.57 12.98 25.27
N MET A 421 14.64 13.40 24.01
CA MET A 421 13.78 12.91 22.96
C MET A 421 14.37 11.63 22.37
N LYS A 422 13.58 10.56 22.34
CA LYS A 422 13.88 9.30 21.68
C LYS A 422 13.25 9.34 20.29
N PHE A 423 14.06 9.28 19.25
CA PHE A 423 13.62 9.15 17.85
C PHE A 423 13.88 7.72 17.36
N GLN A 424 12.86 7.03 16.93
CA GLN A 424 12.99 5.75 16.25
C GLN A 424 12.78 5.98 14.75
N LEU A 425 13.81 5.68 13.95
CA LEU A 425 13.80 5.81 12.49
C LEU A 425 13.18 4.57 11.84
N ALA A 426 12.85 4.66 10.55
CA ALA A 426 12.21 3.58 9.79
C ALA A 426 13.07 2.30 9.70
N ASP A 427 14.40 2.43 9.74
CA ASP A 427 15.34 1.30 9.77
C ASP A 427 15.48 0.64 11.16
N GLY A 428 14.71 1.11 12.15
CA GLY A 428 14.78 0.66 13.54
C GLY A 428 15.86 1.35 14.39
N THR A 429 16.71 2.19 13.79
CA THR A 429 17.73 2.96 14.52
C THR A 429 17.08 3.90 15.52
N VAL A 430 17.62 3.94 16.75
CA VAL A 430 17.18 4.84 17.80
C VAL A 430 18.22 5.95 17.99
N LYS A 431 17.77 7.20 17.82
CA LYS A 431 18.55 8.41 18.16
C LYS A 431 18.01 9.02 19.44
N LYS A 432 18.89 9.51 20.30
CA LYS A 432 18.52 10.26 21.51
C LYS A 432 19.07 11.68 21.39
N VAL A 433 18.21 12.66 21.61
CA VAL A 433 18.59 14.09 21.66
C VAL A 433 18.33 14.57 23.07
N SER A 434 19.37 14.94 23.79
CA SER A 434 19.26 15.46 25.16
C SER A 434 18.54 16.80 25.17
N ILE A 435 17.80 17.09 26.23
CA ILE A 435 17.22 18.41 26.46
C ILE A 435 18.31 19.51 26.53
N THR A 436 19.52 19.15 26.97
CA THR A 436 20.67 20.08 27.02
C THR A 436 21.17 20.49 25.64
N ASP A 437 20.87 19.69 24.60
CA ASP A 437 21.26 19.93 23.21
C ASP A 437 20.18 20.68 22.44
N THR A 438 19.05 20.99 23.08
CA THR A 438 17.92 21.67 22.47
C THR A 438 18.06 23.17 22.44
N LYS A 439 17.35 23.83 21.52
CA LYS A 439 17.14 25.28 21.55
C LYS A 439 15.86 25.58 22.31
N GLN A 440 15.91 26.65 23.13
CA GLN A 440 14.70 27.22 23.72
C GLN A 440 13.93 27.95 22.62
N TYR A 441 12.63 27.74 22.55
CA TYR A 441 11.77 28.52 21.65
C TYR A 441 11.66 29.96 22.19
N SER A 442 11.81 30.96 21.31
CA SER A 442 11.93 32.37 21.72
C SER A 442 10.67 32.93 22.39
N GLU A 443 9.51 32.38 22.07
CA GLU A 443 8.21 32.88 22.54
C GLU A 443 7.73 32.20 23.82
N ASP A 444 8.17 30.96 24.10
CA ASP A 444 7.80 30.23 25.31
C ASP A 444 9.01 29.54 25.96
N LYS A 445 9.29 29.93 27.19
CA LYS A 445 10.41 29.37 27.99
C LYS A 445 10.24 27.89 28.33
N ASN A 446 9.04 27.39 28.29
CA ASN A 446 8.70 25.99 28.57
C ASN A 446 8.72 25.10 27.31
N THR A 447 8.83 25.69 26.13
CA THR A 447 8.93 24.95 24.89
C THR A 447 10.39 24.71 24.51
N ARG A 448 10.72 23.47 24.20
CA ARG A 448 12.02 23.00 23.69
C ARG A 448 11.90 22.49 22.28
N VAL A 449 12.92 22.72 21.46
CA VAL A 449 12.98 22.26 20.07
C VAL A 449 13.97 21.11 19.96
N PHE A 450 13.44 19.91 19.74
CA PHE A 450 14.23 18.72 19.52
C PHE A 450 14.32 18.44 18.00
N THR A 451 15.52 18.33 17.46
CA THR A 451 15.72 18.15 16.03
C THR A 451 16.19 16.73 15.71
N CYS A 452 15.46 16.04 14.86
CA CYS A 452 15.89 14.77 14.24
C CYS A 452 16.42 15.04 12.84
N THR A 453 17.71 14.78 12.62
CA THR A 453 18.35 14.97 11.31
C THR A 453 18.33 13.69 10.48
N MET A 454 18.13 13.84 9.17
CA MET A 454 18.02 12.72 8.23
C MET A 454 18.63 13.03 6.87
N PRO A 455 19.03 11.99 6.09
CA PRO A 455 19.36 12.14 4.68
C PRO A 455 18.16 12.57 3.83
N ALA A 456 18.40 13.24 2.71
CA ALA A 456 17.33 13.67 1.80
C ALA A 456 16.47 12.51 1.25
N ALA A 457 17.08 11.35 1.03
CA ALA A 457 16.36 10.16 0.58
C ALA A 457 15.35 9.62 1.61
N GLU A 458 15.50 9.94 2.89
CA GLU A 458 14.67 9.46 3.99
C GLU A 458 13.55 10.46 4.37
N MET A 459 13.35 11.55 3.60
CA MET A 459 12.36 12.59 3.92
C MET A 459 10.91 12.09 3.98
N SER A 460 10.59 11.02 3.27
CA SER A 460 9.26 10.40 3.30
C SER A 460 9.11 9.36 4.41
N ASP A 461 10.19 9.01 5.11
CA ASP A 461 10.15 8.02 6.17
C ASP A 461 9.55 8.60 7.45
N ILE A 462 8.83 7.75 8.14
CA ILE A 462 8.18 8.13 9.40
C ILE A 462 9.19 8.02 10.54
N ILE A 463 9.28 9.09 11.32
CA ILE A 463 10.02 9.14 12.57
C ILE A 463 9.01 9.01 13.71
N LYS A 464 9.26 8.09 14.64
CA LYS A 464 8.55 8.01 15.92
C LYS A 464 9.33 8.80 16.95
N ALA A 465 8.72 9.83 17.53
CA ALA A 465 9.31 10.69 18.54
C ALA A 465 8.59 10.53 19.88
N GLN A 466 9.34 10.32 20.97
CA GLN A 466 8.83 10.18 22.33
C GLN A 466 9.76 10.90 23.30
N LEU A 467 9.23 11.82 24.10
CA LEU A 467 10.00 12.44 25.17
C LEU A 467 10.07 11.49 26.36
N ILE A 468 11.27 11.31 26.89
CA ILE A 468 11.53 10.51 28.09
C ILE A 468 12.09 11.43 29.17
N ILE A 469 11.45 11.42 30.33
CA ILE A 469 11.82 12.22 31.51
C ILE A 469 12.13 11.25 32.65
N PRO A 470 13.42 10.98 32.94
CA PRO A 470 13.82 10.19 34.09
C PRO A 470 13.48 10.87 35.41
N GLU A 471 12.79 10.20 36.29
CA GLU A 471 12.39 10.68 37.61
C GLU A 471 13.48 10.41 38.67
N ALA A 472 13.38 11.09 39.84
CA ALA A 472 14.35 10.98 40.93
C ALA A 472 14.36 9.60 41.59
N ASP A 473 13.25 8.88 41.53
CA ASP A 473 13.08 7.53 42.09
C ASP A 473 13.61 6.41 41.18
N GLY A 474 14.10 6.75 39.97
CA GLY A 474 14.62 5.83 38.98
C GLY A 474 13.56 5.29 37.98
N THR A 475 12.33 5.79 38.07
CA THR A 475 11.31 5.56 37.04
C THR A 475 11.49 6.51 35.86
N GLU A 476 10.86 6.22 34.74
CA GLU A 476 10.83 7.10 33.56
C GLU A 476 9.38 7.49 33.26
N LYS A 477 9.10 8.79 33.17
CA LYS A 477 7.88 9.31 32.59
C LYS A 477 8.08 9.44 31.08
N ALA A 478 7.18 8.92 30.29
CA ALA A 478 7.25 8.98 28.84
C ALA A 478 6.02 9.70 28.29
N SER A 479 6.23 10.58 27.32
CA SER A 479 5.11 11.18 26.56
C SER A 479 4.46 10.14 25.65
N ASP A 480 3.32 10.47 25.08
CA ASP A 480 2.82 9.77 23.92
C ASP A 480 3.85 9.76 22.78
N THR A 481 3.78 8.73 21.93
CA THR A 481 4.66 8.64 20.77
C THR A 481 4.02 9.40 19.62
N ILE A 482 4.71 10.38 19.08
CA ILE A 482 4.30 11.09 17.87
C ILE A 482 5.02 10.52 16.66
N THR A 483 4.31 10.44 15.56
CA THR A 483 4.84 9.98 14.27
C THR A 483 4.73 11.08 13.23
N TYR A 484 5.86 11.46 12.64
CA TYR A 484 5.90 12.53 11.65
C TYR A 484 6.99 12.28 10.59
N SER A 485 6.95 13.04 9.49
CA SER A 485 7.99 13.01 8.46
C SER A 485 8.19 14.41 7.85
N VAL A 486 9.33 14.64 7.20
CA VAL A 486 9.56 15.88 6.44
C VAL A 486 8.53 16.04 5.32
N LYS A 487 8.23 14.94 4.60
CA LYS A 487 7.20 14.92 3.56
C LYS A 487 5.84 15.38 4.10
N LYS A 488 5.45 14.89 5.27
CA LYS A 488 4.17 15.22 5.90
C LYS A 488 4.11 16.69 6.32
N TYR A 489 5.18 17.23 6.88
CA TYR A 489 5.29 18.65 7.14
C TYR A 489 5.11 19.50 5.86
N CYS A 490 5.81 19.11 4.79
CA CYS A 490 5.71 19.81 3.51
C CYS A 490 4.28 19.74 2.95
N GLN A 491 3.63 18.59 3.08
CA GLN A 491 2.23 18.39 2.66
C GLN A 491 1.27 19.29 3.41
N HIS A 492 1.45 19.42 4.73
CA HIS A 492 0.65 20.32 5.56
C HIS A 492 0.76 21.78 5.06
N ILE A 493 1.99 22.27 4.78
CA ILE A 493 2.20 23.61 4.22
C ILE A 493 1.50 23.80 2.88
N LEU A 494 1.61 22.80 1.97
CA LEU A 494 0.99 22.90 0.64
C LEU A 494 -0.53 22.86 0.70
N ASN A 495 -1.11 22.07 1.60
CA ASN A 495 -2.56 21.99 1.80
C ASN A 495 -3.14 23.28 2.40
N ASN A 496 -2.32 24.04 3.14
CA ASN A 496 -2.67 25.32 3.75
C ASN A 496 -1.94 26.51 3.07
N SER A 497 -1.71 26.42 1.77
CA SER A 497 -0.86 27.36 1.01
C SER A 497 -1.27 28.84 1.17
N ASP A 498 -2.55 29.11 1.39
CA ASP A 498 -3.07 30.47 1.58
C ASP A 498 -2.57 31.13 2.88
N SER A 499 -2.10 30.33 3.83
CA SER A 499 -1.55 30.79 5.11
C SER A 499 -0.04 31.09 5.06
N TYR A 500 0.63 30.80 3.94
CA TYR A 500 2.08 30.91 3.80
C TYR A 500 2.46 31.82 2.62
N ASP A 501 3.60 32.49 2.74
CA ASP A 501 4.11 33.32 1.65
C ASP A 501 4.63 32.49 0.47
N ALA A 502 4.64 33.11 -0.74
CA ALA A 502 5.03 32.44 -1.97
C ALA A 502 6.46 31.87 -1.95
N ASN A 503 7.37 32.48 -1.19
CA ASN A 503 8.75 32.00 -1.03
C ASN A 503 8.78 30.70 -0.23
N THR A 504 8.05 30.64 0.88
CA THR A 504 7.90 29.41 1.69
C THR A 504 7.37 28.27 0.85
N ILE A 505 6.30 28.50 0.09
CA ILE A 505 5.73 27.47 -0.82
C ILE A 505 6.77 27.02 -1.87
N ALA A 506 7.53 27.95 -2.45
CA ALA A 506 8.56 27.62 -3.43
C ALA A 506 9.68 26.76 -2.82
N VAL A 507 10.14 27.09 -1.60
CA VAL A 507 11.16 26.31 -0.86
C VAL A 507 10.63 24.90 -0.59
N ILE A 508 9.40 24.76 -0.10
CA ILE A 508 8.78 23.46 0.19
C ILE A 508 8.75 22.56 -1.04
N LYS A 509 8.34 23.06 -2.20
CA LYS A 509 8.34 22.30 -3.47
C LYS A 509 9.74 21.85 -3.88
N LYS A 510 10.76 22.69 -3.65
CA LYS A 510 12.16 22.32 -3.97
C LYS A 510 12.73 21.28 -2.98
N ILE A 511 12.35 21.35 -1.71
CA ILE A 511 12.68 20.33 -0.71
C ILE A 511 12.13 18.96 -1.15
N LEU A 512 10.86 18.90 -1.52
CA LEU A 512 10.19 17.67 -1.97
C LEU A 512 10.84 17.09 -3.24
N ASN A 513 11.17 17.93 -4.21
CA ASN A 513 11.87 17.50 -5.41
C ASN A 513 13.29 16.96 -5.08
N TYR A 514 14.03 17.63 -4.22
CA TYR A 514 15.36 17.16 -3.81
C TYR A 514 15.27 15.80 -3.10
N GLY A 515 14.31 15.62 -2.20
CA GLY A 515 14.05 14.34 -1.54
C GLY A 515 13.75 13.23 -2.55
N SER A 516 12.82 13.46 -3.47
CA SER A 516 12.43 12.49 -4.49
C SER A 516 13.56 12.11 -5.43
N TYR A 517 14.33 13.07 -5.94
CA TYR A 517 15.48 12.77 -6.81
C TYR A 517 16.63 12.07 -6.05
N SER A 518 16.77 12.35 -4.75
CA SER A 518 17.66 11.61 -3.87
C SER A 518 17.21 10.15 -3.71
N GLN A 519 15.93 9.91 -3.44
CA GLN A 519 15.34 8.56 -3.39
C GLN A 519 15.58 7.79 -4.69
N GLN A 520 15.32 8.42 -5.84
CA GLN A 520 15.51 7.80 -7.15
C GLN A 520 16.98 7.44 -7.40
N TYR A 521 17.91 8.31 -7.01
CA TYR A 521 19.35 8.07 -7.18
C TYR A 521 19.83 6.89 -6.33
N PHE A 522 19.43 6.84 -5.06
CA PHE A 522 19.81 5.76 -4.15
C PHE A 522 18.91 4.51 -4.25
N SER A 523 17.89 4.54 -5.10
CA SER A 523 16.88 3.48 -5.21
C SER A 523 16.21 3.16 -3.86
N TYR A 524 15.95 4.19 -3.07
CA TYR A 524 15.42 4.11 -1.72
C TYR A 524 13.93 4.50 -1.69
N ASN A 525 13.10 3.70 -1.03
CA ASN A 525 11.68 3.94 -0.80
C ASN A 525 10.91 4.45 -2.04
N MET A 526 11.11 3.79 -3.18
CA MET A 526 10.59 4.20 -4.49
C MET A 526 9.06 4.19 -4.59
N ALA A 527 8.39 3.48 -3.69
CA ALA A 527 6.93 3.42 -3.61
C ALA A 527 6.31 4.65 -2.93
N ASN A 528 7.12 5.46 -2.22
CA ASN A 528 6.67 6.64 -1.49
C ASN A 528 7.61 7.82 -1.76
N LEU A 529 7.59 8.34 -2.99
CA LEU A 529 8.45 9.47 -3.37
C LEU A 529 8.05 10.74 -2.62
N ALA A 530 9.04 11.54 -2.24
CA ALA A 530 8.82 12.77 -1.48
C ALA A 530 7.94 13.80 -2.21
N ASN A 531 7.99 13.83 -3.55
CA ASN A 531 7.26 14.79 -4.39
C ASN A 531 6.02 14.21 -5.10
N ASP A 532 5.50 13.07 -4.69
CA ASP A 532 4.35 12.42 -5.36
C ASP A 532 3.09 13.30 -5.37
N MET A 533 2.93 14.18 -4.37
CA MET A 533 1.82 15.12 -4.23
C MET A 533 1.90 16.36 -5.13
N LEU A 534 3.05 16.62 -5.77
CA LEU A 534 3.21 17.78 -6.66
C LEU A 534 2.65 17.48 -8.05
N GLU A 535 2.17 18.52 -8.74
CA GLU A 535 1.80 18.44 -10.16
C GLU A 535 3.02 18.15 -11.04
N ASP A 536 2.84 17.49 -12.18
CA ASP A 536 3.96 17.11 -13.06
C ASP A 536 4.79 18.29 -13.54
N THR A 537 4.19 19.46 -13.72
CA THR A 537 4.87 20.71 -14.04
C THR A 537 5.77 21.18 -12.90
N GLU A 538 5.37 20.94 -11.65
CA GLU A 538 6.13 21.30 -10.44
C GLU A 538 7.26 20.32 -10.15
N LYS A 539 7.12 19.06 -10.56
CA LYS A 539 8.17 18.05 -10.52
C LYS A 539 9.28 18.30 -11.53
N THR A 540 8.98 19.06 -12.60
CA THR A 540 9.93 19.32 -13.69
C THR A 540 11.08 20.21 -13.23
N LEU A 541 12.30 19.75 -13.45
CA LEU A 541 13.52 20.52 -13.18
C LEU A 541 13.73 21.56 -14.26
N THR A 542 13.76 22.84 -13.91
CA THR A 542 13.78 23.96 -14.85
C THR A 542 15.13 24.68 -14.97
N LYS A 543 15.99 24.56 -13.95
CA LYS A 543 17.25 25.32 -13.86
C LYS A 543 18.48 24.59 -14.41
N GLN A 544 18.32 23.50 -15.18
CA GLN A 544 19.47 22.82 -15.79
C GLN A 544 20.29 23.74 -16.69
N ALA A 545 19.61 24.56 -17.50
CA ALA A 545 20.31 25.54 -18.39
C ALA A 545 21.04 26.61 -17.58
N ASP A 546 20.49 27.07 -16.46
CA ASP A 546 21.11 28.07 -15.60
C ASP A 546 22.34 27.48 -14.89
N LEU A 547 22.25 26.25 -14.39
CA LEU A 547 23.41 25.53 -13.83
C LEU A 547 24.54 25.40 -14.85
N MET A 548 24.21 25.13 -16.11
CA MET A 548 25.21 24.99 -17.17
C MET A 548 25.84 26.33 -17.57
N LYS A 549 25.10 27.46 -17.45
CA LYS A 549 25.60 28.81 -17.74
C LYS A 549 26.40 29.43 -16.61
N ALA A 550 26.20 28.98 -15.37
CA ALA A 550 26.91 29.53 -14.21
C ALA A 550 28.45 29.35 -14.39
N SER A 551 29.21 30.37 -14.06
CA SER A 551 30.68 30.32 -14.20
C SER A 551 31.30 29.24 -13.30
N SER A 552 32.24 28.47 -13.81
CA SER A 552 32.98 27.51 -13.00
C SER A 552 33.96 28.23 -12.07
N THR A 553 33.90 27.88 -10.80
CA THR A 553 34.83 28.33 -9.77
C THR A 553 35.89 27.29 -9.46
N PHE A 554 35.86 26.16 -10.19
CA PHE A 554 36.76 25.06 -9.97
C PHE A 554 38.18 25.38 -10.46
N HIS A 555 39.14 25.29 -9.55
CA HIS A 555 40.58 25.35 -9.82
C HIS A 555 41.29 24.27 -9.04
N ALA A 556 42.26 23.61 -9.66
CA ALA A 556 43.11 22.63 -9.00
C ALA A 556 44.58 22.84 -9.42
N ASN A 557 45.45 22.92 -8.45
CA ASN A 557 46.88 23.08 -8.64
C ASN A 557 47.64 21.90 -8.03
N ASN A 558 48.75 21.50 -8.66
CA ASN A 558 49.67 20.58 -8.00
C ASN A 558 50.52 21.38 -7.00
N VAL A 559 50.64 20.92 -5.77
CA VAL A 559 51.33 21.62 -4.71
C VAL A 559 52.37 20.69 -4.07
N ASN A 560 53.68 21.01 -4.28
CA ASN A 560 54.78 20.40 -3.54
C ASN A 560 54.74 18.87 -3.38
N GLY A 561 54.50 18.13 -4.48
CA GLY A 561 54.42 16.68 -4.43
C GLY A 561 53.02 16.09 -4.11
N ILE A 562 51.98 16.95 -4.10
CA ILE A 562 50.58 16.52 -4.05
C ILE A 562 49.90 16.87 -5.36
N LYS A 563 49.20 15.89 -5.94
CA LYS A 563 48.49 16.04 -7.20
C LYS A 563 47.00 15.77 -6.97
N TYR A 564 46.16 16.71 -7.44
CA TYR A 564 44.71 16.52 -7.45
C TYR A 564 44.33 15.34 -8.32
N PHE A 565 43.37 14.53 -7.83
CA PHE A 565 42.87 13.35 -8.54
C PHE A 565 41.39 13.43 -8.89
N GLY A 566 40.56 14.04 -8.02
CA GLY A 566 39.12 14.11 -8.23
C GLY A 566 38.40 14.66 -7.03
N LYS A 567 37.08 14.80 -7.17
CA LYS A 567 36.18 15.18 -6.08
C LYS A 567 34.91 14.38 -6.16
N SER A 568 34.23 14.19 -5.02
CA SER A 568 32.87 13.63 -4.93
C SER A 568 32.05 14.35 -3.90
N LEU A 569 30.75 14.23 -3.97
CA LEU A 569 29.85 14.61 -2.86
C LEU A 569 29.48 13.35 -2.08
N ILE A 570 29.33 13.54 -0.78
CA ILE A 570 28.79 12.55 0.15
C ILE A 570 27.49 13.11 0.66
N LEU A 571 26.39 12.47 0.29
CA LEU A 571 25.03 12.89 0.66
C LEU A 571 24.54 11.99 1.78
N ARG A 572 24.62 12.49 3.00
CA ARG A 572 24.08 11.87 4.22
C ARG A 572 23.03 12.80 4.81
N SER A 573 22.90 12.86 6.13
CA SER A 573 22.14 13.92 6.78
C SER A 573 22.72 15.32 6.48
N LYS A 574 24.01 15.38 6.14
CA LYS A 574 24.74 16.58 5.70
C LYS A 574 25.39 16.32 4.35
N THR A 575 25.69 17.38 3.60
CA THR A 575 26.44 17.31 2.37
C THR A 575 27.92 17.57 2.65
N ASP A 576 28.78 16.64 2.29
CA ASP A 576 30.22 16.80 2.38
C ASP A 576 30.84 16.79 0.99
N MET A 577 31.87 17.59 0.76
CA MET A 577 32.65 17.55 -0.47
C MET A 577 34.00 16.88 -0.19
N ARG A 578 34.24 15.77 -0.82
CA ARG A 578 35.47 14.99 -0.70
C ARG A 578 36.42 15.32 -1.84
N ILE A 579 37.64 15.70 -1.49
CA ILE A 579 38.75 16.01 -2.43
C ILE A 579 39.78 14.90 -2.39
N TYR A 580 40.00 14.22 -3.53
CA TYR A 580 40.95 13.13 -3.67
C TYR A 580 42.25 13.64 -4.24
N PHE A 581 43.38 13.08 -3.76
CA PHE A 581 44.71 13.40 -4.23
C PHE A 581 45.67 12.22 -4.09
N GLU A 582 46.83 12.33 -4.73
CA GLU A 582 47.92 11.39 -4.64
C GLU A 582 49.23 12.10 -4.25
N LEU A 583 50.11 11.38 -3.55
CA LEU A 583 51.48 11.84 -3.29
C LEU A 583 52.35 11.45 -4.50
N THR A 584 52.99 12.43 -5.12
CA THR A 584 53.90 12.23 -6.26
C THR A 584 55.38 12.33 -5.86
N ASP A 585 55.67 12.77 -4.64
CA ASP A 585 57.02 12.84 -4.05
C ASP A 585 57.23 11.67 -3.08
N SER A 586 57.95 10.65 -3.51
CA SER A 586 58.20 9.43 -2.73
C SER A 586 59.07 9.67 -1.49
N THR A 587 59.68 10.85 -1.34
CA THR A 587 60.51 11.21 -0.19
C THR A 587 59.73 11.79 0.96
N LYS A 588 58.43 12.13 0.74
CA LYS A 588 57.55 12.76 1.71
C LYS A 588 56.44 11.84 2.20
N LYS A 589 55.99 12.07 3.42
CA LYS A 589 54.88 11.39 4.02
C LYS A 589 53.66 12.33 4.09
N ILE A 590 52.46 11.78 4.17
CA ILE A 590 51.23 12.60 4.32
C ILE A 590 51.24 13.50 5.55
N SER A 591 51.90 13.08 6.62
CA SER A 591 52.12 13.85 7.85
C SER A 591 52.93 15.15 7.66
N ASP A 592 53.67 15.27 6.56
CA ASP A 592 54.50 16.44 6.25
C ASP A 592 53.66 17.61 5.69
N TYR A 593 52.36 17.39 5.48
CA TYR A 593 51.46 18.35 4.89
C TYR A 593 50.31 18.74 5.84
N THR A 594 50.00 20.02 5.84
CA THR A 594 48.82 20.55 6.57
C THR A 594 47.76 20.97 5.58
N PHE A 595 46.56 20.36 5.71
CA PHE A 595 45.38 20.68 4.90
C PHE A 595 44.46 21.60 5.70
N LYS A 596 44.00 22.69 5.09
CA LYS A 596 43.02 23.62 5.72
C LYS A 596 41.98 24.06 4.70
N CYS A 597 40.74 24.29 5.18
CA CYS A 597 39.68 24.97 4.46
C CYS A 597 38.98 25.94 5.43
N ASP A 598 38.83 27.19 5.03
CA ASP A 598 38.22 28.26 5.84
C ASP A 598 38.79 28.36 7.29
N GLY A 599 40.12 28.17 7.38
CA GLY A 599 40.83 28.18 8.68
C GLY A 599 40.80 26.86 9.47
N LYS A 600 39.83 25.94 9.15
CA LYS A 600 39.72 24.62 9.78
C LYS A 600 40.79 23.67 9.23
N VAL A 601 41.43 22.90 10.12
CA VAL A 601 42.38 21.85 9.73
C VAL A 601 41.60 20.61 9.27
N LEU A 602 41.89 20.13 8.06
CA LEU A 602 41.32 18.90 7.50
C LEU A 602 42.29 17.74 7.75
N LYS A 603 41.73 16.59 8.16
CA LYS A 603 42.52 15.38 8.38
C LYS A 603 42.51 14.52 7.10
N PRO A 604 43.67 14.26 6.48
CA PRO A 604 43.75 13.38 5.32
C PRO A 604 43.50 11.91 5.75
N VAL A 605 42.72 11.20 4.94
CA VAL A 605 42.43 9.78 5.11
C VAL A 605 43.01 9.00 3.92
N GLN A 606 43.66 7.90 4.19
CA GLN A 606 44.21 7.03 3.16
C GLN A 606 43.10 6.09 2.61
N ASN A 607 43.07 5.96 1.30
CA ASN A 607 42.20 5.04 0.56
C ASN A 607 42.98 4.33 -0.53
N GLY A 608 43.50 3.15 -0.24
CA GLY A 608 44.41 2.42 -1.11
C GLY A 608 45.74 3.19 -1.30
N SER A 609 46.08 3.46 -2.57
CA SER A 609 47.28 4.26 -2.94
C SER A 609 47.05 5.78 -2.93
N LYS A 610 45.79 6.22 -2.63
CA LYS A 610 45.37 7.62 -2.67
C LYS A 610 44.96 8.12 -1.31
N TYR A 611 44.74 9.43 -1.22
CA TYR A 611 44.25 10.10 -0.02
C TYR A 611 43.07 10.98 -0.35
N TYR A 612 42.30 11.32 0.66
CA TYR A 612 41.26 12.35 0.55
C TYR A 612 41.15 13.20 1.82
N VAL A 613 40.58 14.38 1.68
CA VAL A 613 40.10 15.23 2.78
C VAL A 613 38.64 15.55 2.52
N ASP A 614 37.87 15.67 3.58
CA ASP A 614 36.43 16.05 3.54
C ASP A 614 36.26 17.50 4.00
N ILE A 615 35.52 18.28 3.21
CA ILE A 615 34.93 19.55 3.60
C ILE A 615 33.53 19.19 4.06
N ALA A 616 33.34 19.12 5.36
CA ALA A 616 32.12 18.60 5.96
C ALA A 616 31.09 19.70 6.22
N ASP A 617 29.82 19.26 6.39
CA ASP A 617 28.71 20.08 6.89
C ASP A 617 28.32 21.26 5.97
N ILE A 618 28.32 21.06 4.64
CA ILE A 618 27.92 22.08 3.67
C ILE A 618 26.41 22.17 3.62
N THR A 619 25.86 23.33 3.93
CA THR A 619 24.40 23.57 3.93
C THR A 619 23.87 23.86 2.51
N PRO A 620 22.59 23.68 2.22
CA PRO A 620 22.00 24.07 0.95
C PRO A 620 22.23 25.54 0.58
N ALA A 621 22.20 26.45 1.55
CA ALA A 621 22.51 27.86 1.33
C ALA A 621 23.96 28.11 0.94
N GLU A 622 24.88 27.19 1.27
CA GLU A 622 26.30 27.26 0.92
C GLU A 622 26.69 26.52 -0.37
N TYR A 623 25.75 25.87 -1.09
CA TYR A 623 26.08 25.10 -2.28
C TYR A 623 26.79 25.92 -3.38
N GLY A 624 26.55 27.21 -3.44
CA GLY A 624 27.24 28.14 -4.32
C GLY A 624 28.57 28.67 -3.77
N LYS A 625 28.84 28.52 -2.46
CA LYS A 625 30.06 29.00 -1.82
C LYS A 625 31.29 28.27 -2.36
N VAL A 626 32.35 29.01 -2.63
CA VAL A 626 33.62 28.46 -3.06
C VAL A 626 34.47 28.08 -1.86
N PHE A 627 34.73 26.80 -1.70
CA PHE A 627 35.61 26.27 -0.68
C PHE A 627 37.02 26.13 -1.24
N THR A 628 38.00 26.70 -0.59
CA THR A 628 39.40 26.61 -1.01
C THR A 628 40.20 25.76 -0.02
N VAL A 629 40.62 24.59 -0.46
CA VAL A 629 41.54 23.74 0.29
C VAL A 629 42.96 24.23 0.04
N THR A 630 43.68 24.54 1.12
CA THR A 630 45.11 24.88 1.08
C THR A 630 45.93 23.72 1.59
N VAL A 631 47.12 23.53 1.00
CA VAL A 631 48.12 22.55 1.43
C VAL A 631 49.39 23.30 1.82
N SER A 632 49.76 23.21 3.10
CA SER A 632 50.92 23.91 3.66
C SER A 632 50.93 25.41 3.31
N GLY A 633 49.75 26.05 3.36
CA GLY A 633 49.58 27.47 3.08
C GLY A 633 49.44 27.88 1.62
N LYS A 634 49.47 26.93 0.68
CA LYS A 634 49.26 27.21 -0.77
C LYS A 634 47.91 26.69 -1.24
N ASN A 635 47.22 27.45 -2.08
CA ASN A 635 45.91 27.04 -2.66
C ASN A 635 46.10 25.77 -3.51
N PHE A 636 45.41 24.73 -3.13
CA PHE A 636 45.42 23.43 -3.79
C PHE A 636 44.20 23.20 -4.67
N VAL A 637 43.00 23.25 -4.11
CA VAL A 637 41.74 23.08 -4.83
C VAL A 637 40.76 24.12 -4.37
N SER A 638 40.12 24.79 -5.32
CA SER A 638 38.92 25.64 -5.08
C SER A 638 37.75 25.06 -5.81
N SER A 639 36.63 24.84 -5.14
CA SER A 639 35.44 24.25 -5.73
C SER A 639 34.19 24.59 -4.89
N SER A 640 33.03 24.50 -5.53
CA SER A 640 31.72 24.57 -4.90
C SER A 640 30.92 23.28 -5.15
N VAL A 641 29.82 23.09 -4.43
CA VAL A 641 28.88 22.00 -4.72
C VAL A 641 28.31 22.16 -6.15
N TYR A 642 28.05 23.40 -6.58
CA TYR A 642 27.56 23.67 -7.95
C TYR A 642 28.58 23.28 -9.05
N ASP A 643 29.89 23.37 -8.80
CA ASP A 643 30.90 22.87 -9.73
C ASP A 643 30.83 21.35 -9.91
N TYR A 644 30.50 20.62 -8.84
CA TYR A 644 30.25 19.18 -8.95
C TYR A 644 28.96 18.91 -9.74
N CYS A 645 27.86 19.56 -9.38
CA CYS A 645 26.58 19.40 -10.06
C CYS A 645 26.68 19.68 -11.56
N ARG A 646 27.37 20.75 -11.94
CA ARG A 646 27.64 21.07 -13.35
C ARG A 646 28.43 19.98 -14.06
N SER A 647 29.49 19.47 -13.43
CA SER A 647 30.31 18.40 -13.99
C SER A 647 29.47 17.12 -14.20
N ALA A 648 28.58 16.80 -13.26
CA ALA A 648 27.69 15.64 -13.38
C ALA A 648 26.70 15.81 -14.54
N VAL A 649 26.11 16.99 -14.72
CA VAL A 649 25.14 17.26 -15.78
C VAL A 649 25.81 17.30 -17.15
N SER A 650 27.01 17.88 -17.28
CA SER A 650 27.74 18.00 -18.56
C SER A 650 28.37 16.69 -19.04
N SER A 651 28.56 15.70 -18.17
CA SER A 651 29.19 14.43 -18.53
C SER A 651 28.27 13.54 -19.35
N SER A 652 28.75 13.01 -20.46
CA SER A 652 28.01 12.01 -21.26
C SER A 652 27.89 10.64 -20.59
N THR A 653 28.78 10.35 -19.64
CA THR A 653 28.83 9.04 -18.93
C THR A 653 28.05 9.05 -17.63
N THR A 654 27.56 10.21 -17.18
CA THR A 654 26.77 10.32 -15.95
C THR A 654 25.36 9.80 -16.17
N ASP A 655 24.91 8.93 -15.26
CA ASP A 655 23.55 8.42 -15.18
C ASP A 655 22.51 9.56 -15.08
N GLY A 656 21.35 9.37 -15.72
CA GLY A 656 20.26 10.33 -15.71
C GLY A 656 19.74 10.65 -14.32
N LYS A 657 19.74 9.69 -13.39
CA LYS A 657 19.33 9.89 -11.99
C LYS A 657 20.26 10.86 -11.26
N LEU A 658 21.59 10.72 -11.45
CA LEU A 658 22.56 11.64 -10.86
C LEU A 658 22.45 13.03 -11.47
N LYS A 659 22.16 13.14 -12.77
CA LYS A 659 21.92 14.43 -13.42
C LYS A 659 20.71 15.15 -12.80
N ASN A 660 19.60 14.45 -12.65
CA ASN A 660 18.39 15.00 -12.05
C ASN A 660 18.63 15.42 -10.58
N LEU A 661 19.28 14.56 -9.79
CA LEU A 661 19.66 14.92 -8.42
C LEU A 661 20.52 16.18 -8.38
N SER A 662 21.52 16.29 -9.26
CA SER A 662 22.39 17.46 -9.34
C SER A 662 21.67 18.75 -9.69
N VAL A 663 20.69 18.72 -10.61
CA VAL A 663 19.84 19.87 -10.93
C VAL A 663 18.95 20.22 -9.75
N SER A 664 18.34 19.24 -9.08
CA SER A 664 17.48 19.50 -7.91
C SER A 664 18.23 20.12 -6.73
N MET A 665 19.49 19.70 -6.50
CA MET A 665 20.38 20.33 -5.52
C MET A 665 20.66 21.82 -5.87
N TYR A 666 20.92 22.11 -7.15
CA TYR A 666 21.13 23.48 -7.62
C TYR A 666 19.86 24.33 -7.43
N GLU A 667 18.69 23.78 -7.80
CA GLU A 667 17.40 24.45 -7.63
C GLU A 667 17.11 24.74 -6.16
N LEU A 668 17.30 23.78 -5.26
CA LEU A 668 17.11 23.98 -3.82
C LEU A 668 18.06 25.06 -3.30
N GLY A 669 19.36 24.94 -3.58
CA GLY A 669 20.35 25.89 -3.08
C GLY A 669 20.10 27.31 -3.56
N THR A 670 19.67 27.53 -4.83
CA THR A 670 19.34 28.86 -5.35
C THR A 670 18.00 29.42 -4.83
N THR A 671 17.17 28.60 -4.22
CA THR A 671 15.88 29.04 -3.67
C THR A 671 16.01 29.42 -2.19
N VAL A 672 16.92 28.76 -1.45
CA VAL A 672 17.15 29.04 -0.01
C VAL A 672 18.20 30.13 0.23
N GLN A 673 18.94 30.60 -0.77
CA GLN A 673 19.80 31.76 -0.71
C GLN A 673 18.98 33.06 -0.74
#